data_1e3c3a987f04c934fc261c6a4fa4ee0c
#
_entry.id   1e3c3a987f04c934fc261c6a4fa4ee0c
#
_cell.length_a   1.000
_cell.length_b   1.000
_cell.length_c   1.000
_cell.angle_alpha   90.00
_cell.angle_beta   90.00
_cell.angle_gamma   90.00
#
_symmetry.space_group_name_H-M   'P 1'
#
loop_
_entity.id
_entity.type
_entity.pdbx_description
1 polymer ?
#
loop_
_entity_poly.entity_id
_entity_poly.type
_entity_poly.pdbx_seq_one_letter_code
_entity_poly.pdbx_strand_id
1 'polypeptide(L)'
;MINLAIIGGGPGGLMSAWYLRKKLGPLCRVSIYEASNRLGGKVQTERFESSPAIYEAGVAEIYDYSMTGPDPLRELIQHFGLQTVPMDAMQVQLDGELLDDIPGMRRKYGPQTANAIANFRKRCAELVSPIEYYEGVGAHDNEHPWAFKSAEEVLDEEVSDPVAKRFIKVMARSDIATESHNTNGLNALKNYVMDIDGYIGLYSIQNGNEQLIHSLRSEIDAEIHLNHRVLKVGKADSGKYALEMMNGKAPVTKEFDLVLMCLPHSWLATMRWDGELLRHSMVRHVAYFDRPAHYLRVSILFDEPFWGEKIPGAWWMSEAFGGCCVYVEGARHDVGRNGVLNWLIAGSDALAFANLSDEELIDAALKSLPASFGKAKPHFLEGKIHRWLSAVNAIPGGLPVRDVMTNHRPEPKEHPGFVVVGDYLFDSTLNGLLDSSDAATDIITTQMIKLRYERGETGNKPSTKIDRGYFENYRNLGPYREVWQKFTDPDYLMETIRIVWGAKKGYRLLVAGSASGELVGALRERGIDAWGVENNRYIHGRTPKALRKYNKLGSVTKLPFKANAFDFVFETSLCHLSDKQVLKGVREINRVVKTGFVFGSVTSDMAPGLIDQYDLLRGVKKLGTWWEWSELFFGNGFDLAAHREDRTDEVWDATLKAGKGPGDWYADADSLRYSFFDKVEDD
;
A
#
# COMPACT_ATOMS: atom_id res chain seq x y z
N MET A 1 -10.20 13.95 -22.96
CA MET A 1 -9.51 14.09 -21.65
C MET A 1 -10.39 13.50 -20.57
N ILE A 2 -9.85 12.66 -19.70
CA ILE A 2 -10.57 11.98 -18.62
C ILE A 2 -10.64 12.91 -17.40
N ASN A 3 -11.81 13.01 -16.79
CA ASN A 3 -12.04 13.78 -15.57
C ASN A 3 -12.15 12.84 -14.37
N LEU A 4 -11.29 13.03 -13.37
CA LEU A 4 -11.25 12.26 -12.13
C LEU A 4 -11.63 13.14 -10.95
N ALA A 5 -12.51 12.65 -10.10
CA ALA A 5 -12.77 13.24 -8.79
C ALA A 5 -12.04 12.48 -7.69
N ILE A 6 -11.33 13.20 -6.83
CA ILE A 6 -10.82 12.71 -5.55
C ILE A 6 -11.70 13.30 -4.45
N ILE A 7 -12.30 12.44 -3.64
CA ILE A 7 -13.17 12.84 -2.55
C ILE A 7 -12.41 12.69 -1.22
N GLY A 8 -12.08 13.82 -0.62
CA GLY A 8 -11.24 13.94 0.58
C GLY A 8 -9.87 14.56 0.26
N GLY A 9 -9.58 15.69 0.88
CA GLY A 9 -8.31 16.44 0.80
C GLY A 9 -7.31 16.09 1.92
N GLY A 10 -7.47 14.92 2.54
CA GLY A 10 -6.52 14.37 3.49
C GLY A 10 -5.25 13.84 2.81
N PRO A 11 -4.29 13.27 3.58
CA PRO A 11 -3.04 12.77 3.02
C PRO A 11 -3.27 11.73 1.91
N GLY A 12 -4.24 10.81 2.05
CA GLY A 12 -4.55 9.82 1.02
C GLY A 12 -4.99 10.43 -0.32
N GLY A 13 -5.82 11.49 -0.28
CA GLY A 13 -6.21 12.19 -1.52
C GLY A 13 -5.05 12.94 -2.16
N LEU A 14 -4.17 13.54 -1.36
CA LEU A 14 -2.99 14.27 -1.85
C LEU A 14 -1.90 13.33 -2.38
N MET A 15 -1.62 12.22 -1.68
CA MET A 15 -0.71 11.17 -2.14
C MET A 15 -1.20 10.53 -3.44
N SER A 16 -2.50 10.24 -3.53
CA SER A 16 -3.12 9.74 -4.77
C SER A 16 -2.97 10.74 -5.92
N ALA A 17 -3.20 12.03 -5.69
CA ALA A 17 -3.02 13.05 -6.71
C ALA A 17 -1.56 13.18 -7.17
N TRP A 18 -0.61 13.02 -6.25
CA TRP A 18 0.81 13.03 -6.54
C TRP A 18 1.23 11.82 -7.40
N TYR A 19 0.80 10.60 -7.05
CA TYR A 19 1.03 9.41 -7.86
C TYR A 19 0.39 9.54 -9.26
N LEU A 20 -0.84 10.03 -9.34
CA LEU A 20 -1.53 10.24 -10.63
C LEU A 20 -0.78 11.23 -11.51
N ARG A 21 -0.25 12.33 -10.96
CA ARG A 21 0.61 13.25 -11.71
C ARG A 21 1.83 12.53 -12.28
N LYS A 22 2.52 11.72 -11.46
CA LYS A 22 3.69 10.93 -11.90
C LYS A 22 3.34 9.91 -12.99
N LYS A 23 2.25 9.15 -12.77
CA LYS A 23 1.84 8.05 -13.66
C LYS A 23 1.18 8.53 -14.95
N LEU A 24 0.38 9.59 -14.90
CA LEU A 24 -0.50 10.02 -15.99
C LEU A 24 -0.16 11.39 -16.59
N GLY A 25 0.52 12.24 -15.86
CA GLY A 25 0.81 13.62 -16.31
C GLY A 25 -0.48 14.33 -16.77
N PRO A 26 -0.48 14.97 -17.96
CA PRO A 26 -1.61 15.79 -18.44
C PRO A 26 -2.79 14.98 -19.01
N LEU A 27 -2.74 13.64 -19.00
CA LEU A 27 -3.77 12.79 -19.61
C LEU A 27 -5.08 12.76 -18.82
N CYS A 28 -5.03 13.15 -17.54
CA CYS A 28 -6.16 13.18 -16.63
C CYS A 28 -6.30 14.57 -15.98
N ARG A 29 -7.53 15.09 -15.91
CA ARG A 29 -7.84 16.28 -15.11
C ARG A 29 -8.33 15.82 -13.75
N VAL A 30 -7.59 16.17 -12.71
CA VAL A 30 -7.89 15.81 -11.33
C VAL A 30 -8.58 16.97 -10.61
N SER A 31 -9.69 16.68 -9.91
CA SER A 31 -10.38 17.63 -9.02
C SER A 31 -10.52 17.03 -7.63
N ILE A 32 -10.02 17.72 -6.60
CA ILE A 32 -10.11 17.30 -5.20
C ILE A 32 -11.25 18.06 -4.51
N TYR A 33 -12.16 17.32 -3.86
CA TYR A 33 -13.27 17.87 -3.09
C TYR A 33 -13.07 17.60 -1.60
N GLU A 34 -12.88 18.67 -0.84
CA GLU A 34 -12.67 18.65 0.61
C GLU A 34 -13.82 19.35 1.34
N ALA A 35 -14.35 18.68 2.34
CA ALA A 35 -15.51 19.18 3.10
C ALA A 35 -15.17 20.37 4.02
N SER A 36 -13.95 20.42 4.52
CA SER A 36 -13.45 21.48 5.40
C SER A 36 -12.84 22.65 4.61
N ASN A 37 -12.40 23.66 5.34
CA ASN A 37 -11.71 24.83 4.79
C ASN A 37 -10.18 24.64 4.66
N ARG A 38 -9.62 23.44 4.95
CA ARG A 38 -8.20 23.12 4.87
C ARG A 38 -7.96 21.75 4.26
N LEU A 39 -6.76 21.52 3.75
CA LEU A 39 -6.24 20.21 3.37
C LEU A 39 -5.56 19.54 4.58
N GLY A 40 -5.21 18.25 4.44
CA GLY A 40 -4.39 17.51 5.39
C GLY A 40 -5.15 16.54 6.29
N GLY A 41 -6.47 16.68 6.42
CA GLY A 41 -7.27 15.75 7.23
C GLY A 41 -6.73 15.52 8.63
N LYS A 42 -6.26 14.30 8.94
CA LYS A 42 -5.69 13.91 10.23
C LYS A 42 -4.22 14.34 10.44
N VAL A 43 -3.53 14.86 9.43
CA VAL A 43 -2.20 15.47 9.57
C VAL A 43 -2.40 16.95 9.80
N GLN A 44 -2.08 17.41 11.00
CA GLN A 44 -2.34 18.77 11.43
C GLN A 44 -1.36 19.18 12.52
N THR A 45 -0.59 20.23 12.25
CA THR A 45 0.30 20.89 13.20
C THR A 45 -0.30 22.24 13.56
N GLU A 46 -0.51 22.50 14.84
CA GLU A 46 -1.15 23.68 15.36
C GLU A 46 -0.19 24.53 16.17
N ARG A 47 -0.61 25.76 16.47
CA ARG A 47 0.12 26.70 17.29
C ARG A 47 -0.73 27.16 18.48
N PHE A 48 -0.10 27.38 19.63
CA PHE A 48 -0.77 28.01 20.76
C PHE A 48 -1.03 29.50 20.50
N GLU A 49 -2.07 30.05 21.08
CA GLU A 49 -2.43 31.45 20.92
C GLU A 49 -1.48 32.38 21.69
N SER A 50 -1.05 31.91 22.89
CA SER A 50 -0.19 32.65 23.81
C SER A 50 1.30 32.48 23.53
N SER A 51 1.71 31.61 22.59
CA SER A 51 3.12 31.32 22.29
C SER A 51 3.33 30.93 20.83
N PRO A 52 4.51 31.18 20.24
CA PRO A 52 4.88 30.63 18.93
C PRO A 52 5.09 29.12 18.92
N ALA A 53 5.10 28.46 20.07
CA ALA A 53 5.25 27.01 20.18
C ALA A 53 4.18 26.26 19.40
N ILE A 54 4.60 25.22 18.67
CA ILE A 54 3.73 24.35 17.89
C ILE A 54 3.58 22.99 18.56
N TYR A 55 2.55 22.25 18.15
CA TYR A 55 2.26 20.90 18.60
C TYR A 55 1.52 20.12 17.55
N GLU A 56 1.64 18.78 17.57
CA GLU A 56 0.87 17.93 16.68
C GLU A 56 -0.56 17.73 17.20
N ALA A 57 -1.51 18.30 16.50
CA ALA A 57 -2.94 18.14 16.79
C ALA A 57 -3.51 16.81 16.24
N GLY A 58 -2.86 16.24 15.24
CA GLY A 58 -3.23 15.01 14.57
C GLY A 58 -2.16 13.92 14.70
N VAL A 59 -1.67 13.41 13.56
CA VAL A 59 -0.58 12.42 13.50
C VAL A 59 0.67 12.96 14.15
N ALA A 60 1.17 12.24 15.14
CA ALA A 60 2.32 12.70 15.95
C ALA A 60 3.64 12.10 15.49
N GLU A 61 3.67 10.81 15.22
CA GLU A 61 4.85 10.07 14.77
C GLU A 61 4.59 9.41 13.42
N ILE A 62 5.69 9.09 12.76
CA ILE A 62 5.73 8.35 11.51
C ILE A 62 6.64 7.15 11.74
N TYR A 63 6.23 5.99 11.23
CA TYR A 63 6.97 4.76 11.35
C TYR A 63 8.13 4.71 10.36
N ASP A 64 9.29 4.29 10.84
CA ASP A 64 10.53 4.17 10.06
C ASP A 64 10.83 2.69 9.81
N TYR A 65 10.56 2.24 8.62
CA TYR A 65 10.85 0.88 8.17
C TYR A 65 12.20 0.75 7.45
N SER A 66 12.97 1.83 7.33
CA SER A 66 14.25 1.84 6.59
C SER A 66 15.33 0.89 7.14
N MET A 67 15.10 0.34 8.33
CA MET A 67 15.98 -0.66 8.94
C MET A 67 15.92 -2.02 8.23
N THR A 68 14.79 -2.32 7.58
CA THR A 68 14.54 -3.63 6.95
C THR A 68 14.60 -3.58 5.43
N GLY A 69 14.52 -2.38 4.82
CA GLY A 69 14.53 -2.20 3.37
C GLY A 69 14.15 -0.78 2.94
N PRO A 70 13.78 -0.57 1.68
CA PRO A 70 13.25 0.70 1.22
C PRO A 70 11.98 1.09 1.99
N ASP A 71 11.87 2.36 2.38
CA ASP A 71 10.68 2.92 3.01
C ASP A 71 10.09 4.01 2.08
N PRO A 72 9.03 3.72 1.32
CA PRO A 72 8.47 4.64 0.33
C PRO A 72 8.01 5.97 0.92
N LEU A 73 7.51 5.98 2.17
CA LEU A 73 7.09 7.23 2.82
C LEU A 73 8.30 8.07 3.23
N ARG A 74 9.36 7.45 3.73
CA ARG A 74 10.60 8.14 4.07
C ARG A 74 11.27 8.71 2.82
N GLU A 75 11.26 7.96 1.73
CA GLU A 75 11.76 8.43 0.43
C GLU A 75 10.95 9.62 -0.10
N LEU A 76 9.63 9.60 0.05
CA LEU A 76 8.75 10.72 -0.32
C LEU A 76 9.07 11.97 0.52
N ILE A 77 9.28 11.82 1.83
CA ILE A 77 9.67 12.93 2.73
C ILE A 77 11.03 13.50 2.33
N GLN A 78 11.99 12.63 2.00
CA GLN A 78 13.33 13.03 1.50
C GLN A 78 13.25 13.72 0.13
N HIS A 79 12.39 13.22 -0.78
CA HIS A 79 12.15 13.86 -2.08
C HIS A 79 11.73 15.32 -1.93
N PHE A 80 10.95 15.65 -0.92
CA PHE A 80 10.56 17.03 -0.60
C PHE A 80 11.63 17.82 0.17
N GLY A 81 12.77 17.20 0.50
CA GLY A 81 13.83 17.85 1.26
C GLY A 81 13.47 18.16 2.72
N LEU A 82 12.44 17.49 3.26
CA LEU A 82 11.99 17.68 4.64
C LEU A 82 12.94 17.00 5.62
N GLN A 83 13.31 17.72 6.68
CA GLN A 83 14.17 17.17 7.72
C GLN A 83 13.36 16.36 8.72
N THR A 84 13.90 15.23 9.15
CA THR A 84 13.27 14.34 10.14
C THR A 84 14.03 14.36 11.46
N VAL A 85 13.29 14.14 12.56
CA VAL A 85 13.83 14.02 13.91
C VAL A 85 13.43 12.67 14.46
N PRO A 86 14.37 11.84 14.91
CA PRO A 86 14.05 10.56 15.55
C PRO A 86 13.29 10.78 16.85
N MET A 87 12.41 9.84 17.18
CA MET A 87 11.56 9.89 18.37
C MET A 87 11.81 8.67 19.26
N ASP A 88 12.91 8.70 20.00
CA ASP A 88 13.28 7.61 20.88
C ASP A 88 12.71 7.81 22.29
N ALA A 89 12.18 6.76 22.87
CA ALA A 89 11.81 6.69 24.27
C ALA A 89 11.60 5.25 24.73
N MET A 90 11.79 4.99 26.02
CA MET A 90 11.62 3.67 26.63
C MET A 90 11.21 3.81 28.11
N GLN A 91 10.23 4.68 28.39
CA GLN A 91 9.73 4.86 29.76
C GLN A 91 8.23 4.56 29.84
N VAL A 92 7.82 4.02 30.99
CA VAL A 92 6.41 3.76 31.31
C VAL A 92 6.07 4.29 32.68
N GLN A 93 4.93 4.94 32.82
CA GLN A 93 4.38 5.36 34.11
C GLN A 93 3.37 4.33 34.62
N LEU A 94 3.70 3.68 35.71
CA LEU A 94 2.83 2.73 36.45
C LEU A 94 2.80 3.03 37.93
N ASP A 95 1.60 2.98 38.52
CA ASP A 95 1.35 3.34 39.94
C ASP A 95 1.94 4.71 40.28
N GLY A 96 1.79 5.69 39.37
CA GLY A 96 2.25 7.08 39.54
C GLY A 96 3.76 7.30 39.42
N GLU A 97 4.55 6.26 39.15
CA GLU A 97 6.02 6.30 39.04
C GLU A 97 6.46 6.08 37.59
N LEU A 98 7.42 6.88 37.12
CA LEU A 98 8.05 6.74 35.83
C LEU A 98 9.19 5.72 35.93
N LEU A 99 9.12 4.66 35.12
CA LEU A 99 10.01 3.51 35.15
C LEU A 99 10.73 3.36 33.80
N ASP A 100 12.00 2.96 33.85
CA ASP A 100 12.78 2.64 32.67
C ASP A 100 12.46 1.20 32.24
N ASP A 101 11.55 1.00 31.33
CA ASP A 101 11.18 -0.29 30.74
C ASP A 101 11.43 -1.53 31.66
N ILE A 102 11.97 -2.63 31.13
CA ILE A 102 12.25 -3.88 31.88
C ILE A 102 13.15 -3.66 33.11
N PRO A 103 14.24 -2.85 33.07
CA PRO A 103 15.02 -2.56 34.24
C PRO A 103 14.21 -1.88 35.37
N GLY A 104 13.36 -0.94 35.04
CA GLY A 104 12.47 -0.26 36.00
C GLY A 104 11.43 -1.23 36.57
N MET A 105 10.82 -2.07 35.73
CA MET A 105 9.90 -3.11 36.15
C MET A 105 10.56 -4.10 37.14
N ARG A 106 11.82 -4.49 36.88
CA ARG A 106 12.58 -5.36 37.74
C ARG A 106 12.83 -4.74 39.10
N ARG A 107 13.17 -3.45 39.15
CA ARG A 107 13.41 -2.72 40.42
C ARG A 107 12.14 -2.62 41.26
N LYS A 108 11.01 -2.31 40.63
CA LYS A 108 9.73 -2.03 41.31
C LYS A 108 8.93 -3.28 41.64
N TYR A 109 8.78 -4.19 40.69
CA TYR A 109 7.87 -5.34 40.79
C TYR A 109 8.62 -6.68 40.91
N GLY A 110 9.93 -6.68 40.81
CA GLY A 110 10.76 -7.87 40.94
C GLY A 110 11.10 -8.59 39.63
N PRO A 111 12.01 -9.59 39.76
CA PRO A 111 12.53 -10.28 38.56
C PRO A 111 11.50 -11.15 37.86
N GLN A 112 10.48 -11.67 38.54
CA GLN A 112 9.46 -12.51 37.95
C GLN A 112 8.64 -11.74 36.91
N THR A 113 8.12 -10.58 37.27
CA THR A 113 7.38 -9.69 36.36
C THR A 113 8.23 -9.24 35.18
N ALA A 114 9.48 -8.79 35.44
CA ALA A 114 10.38 -8.37 34.38
C ALA A 114 10.70 -9.51 33.39
N ASN A 115 10.90 -10.73 33.90
CA ASN A 115 11.13 -11.90 33.06
C ASN A 115 9.88 -12.29 32.24
N ALA A 116 8.68 -12.14 32.79
CA ALA A 116 7.43 -12.39 32.07
C ALA A 116 7.31 -11.45 30.87
N ILE A 117 7.61 -10.15 31.02
CA ILE A 117 7.62 -9.17 29.90
C ILE A 117 8.67 -9.56 28.87
N ALA A 118 9.92 -9.83 29.30
CA ALA A 118 11.01 -10.19 28.38
C ALA A 118 10.71 -11.47 27.60
N ASN A 119 10.13 -12.49 28.24
CA ASN A 119 9.77 -13.75 27.59
C ASN A 119 8.66 -13.54 26.57
N PHE A 120 7.67 -12.71 26.88
CA PHE A 120 6.59 -12.41 25.93
C PHE A 120 7.13 -11.65 24.70
N ARG A 121 7.97 -10.61 24.89
CA ARG A 121 8.64 -9.91 23.75
C ARG A 121 9.44 -10.89 22.89
N LYS A 122 10.23 -11.78 23.53
CA LYS A 122 10.97 -12.80 22.81
C LYS A 122 10.03 -13.72 22.00
N ARG A 123 8.92 -14.16 22.61
CA ARG A 123 7.91 -14.97 21.94
C ARG A 123 7.33 -14.26 20.70
N CYS A 124 7.01 -12.97 20.80
CA CYS A 124 6.53 -12.18 19.67
C CYS A 124 7.58 -12.09 18.56
N ALA A 125 8.85 -11.85 18.90
CA ALA A 125 9.95 -11.78 17.93
C ALA A 125 10.24 -13.13 17.23
N GLU A 126 9.93 -14.26 17.88
CA GLU A 126 10.01 -15.59 17.26
C GLU A 126 8.85 -15.86 16.27
N LEU A 127 7.74 -15.13 16.36
CA LEU A 127 6.57 -15.30 15.52
C LEU A 127 6.60 -14.42 14.27
N VAL A 128 7.29 -13.30 14.30
CA VAL A 128 7.36 -12.33 13.22
C VAL A 128 8.78 -11.83 13.08
N SER A 129 9.41 -12.05 11.94
CA SER A 129 10.70 -11.45 11.61
C SER A 129 10.54 -9.95 11.28
N PRO A 130 11.64 -9.14 11.29
CA PRO A 130 11.58 -7.73 10.86
C PRO A 130 11.04 -7.54 9.44
N ILE A 131 11.37 -8.43 8.51
CA ILE A 131 10.86 -8.37 7.12
C ILE A 131 9.36 -8.64 7.09
N GLU A 132 8.89 -9.71 7.72
CA GLU A 132 7.45 -10.02 7.81
C GLU A 132 6.69 -8.89 8.52
N TYR A 133 7.29 -8.25 9.50
CA TYR A 133 6.71 -7.08 10.15
C TYR A 133 6.55 -5.93 9.16
N TYR A 134 7.56 -5.64 8.37
CA TYR A 134 7.53 -4.59 7.34
C TYR A 134 6.48 -4.87 6.25
N GLU A 135 6.45 -6.09 5.73
CA GLU A 135 5.49 -6.52 4.71
C GLU A 135 4.03 -6.59 5.22
N GLY A 136 3.82 -6.47 6.53
CA GLY A 136 2.50 -6.48 7.13
C GLY A 136 1.83 -7.85 7.19
N VAL A 137 2.56 -8.91 6.90
CA VAL A 137 2.06 -10.31 6.81
C VAL A 137 1.34 -10.73 8.10
N GLY A 138 1.92 -10.43 9.26
CA GLY A 138 1.35 -10.83 10.53
C GLY A 138 -0.08 -10.36 10.82
N ALA A 139 -0.52 -9.22 10.27
CA ALA A 139 -1.87 -8.71 10.49
C ALA A 139 -2.92 -9.34 9.58
N HIS A 140 -2.50 -9.97 8.48
CA HIS A 140 -3.35 -10.47 7.42
C HIS A 140 -3.21 -11.98 7.17
N ASP A 141 -2.43 -12.69 7.98
CA ASP A 141 -2.24 -14.13 7.85
C ASP A 141 -3.41 -14.90 8.47
N ASN A 142 -4.22 -15.52 7.61
CA ASN A 142 -5.35 -16.36 8.01
C ASN A 142 -4.93 -17.71 8.61
N GLU A 143 -3.69 -18.13 8.48
CA GLU A 143 -3.21 -19.42 8.96
C GLU A 143 -2.69 -19.33 10.40
N HIS A 144 -2.27 -18.14 10.84
CA HIS A 144 -1.72 -17.97 12.17
C HIS A 144 -2.81 -17.99 13.26
N PRO A 145 -2.67 -18.80 14.33
CA PRO A 145 -3.69 -18.93 15.38
C PRO A 145 -4.13 -17.62 16.03
N TRP A 146 -3.24 -16.65 16.13
CA TRP A 146 -3.54 -15.34 16.72
C TRP A 146 -4.46 -14.46 15.86
N ALA A 147 -4.58 -14.76 14.55
CA ALA A 147 -5.55 -14.08 13.68
C ALA A 147 -7.00 -14.34 14.09
N PHE A 148 -7.24 -15.49 14.77
CA PHE A 148 -8.57 -15.93 15.19
C PHE A 148 -8.89 -15.62 16.65
N LYS A 149 -7.96 -14.98 17.37
CA LYS A 149 -8.08 -14.58 18.77
C LYS A 149 -8.05 -13.07 18.91
N SER A 150 -8.68 -12.54 19.94
CA SER A 150 -8.41 -11.18 20.39
C SER A 150 -7.02 -11.08 20.99
N ALA A 151 -6.44 -9.88 21.01
CA ALA A 151 -5.19 -9.65 21.72
C ALA A 151 -5.29 -9.94 23.23
N GLU A 152 -6.49 -9.77 23.82
CA GLU A 152 -6.75 -10.13 25.22
C GLU A 152 -6.60 -11.63 25.46
N GLU A 153 -7.21 -12.46 24.59
CA GLU A 153 -7.11 -13.92 24.69
C GLU A 153 -5.67 -14.40 24.52
N VAL A 154 -4.91 -13.78 23.62
CA VAL A 154 -3.47 -14.06 23.46
C VAL A 154 -2.70 -13.73 24.73
N LEU A 155 -2.92 -12.54 25.32
CA LEU A 155 -2.27 -12.14 26.57
C LEU A 155 -2.66 -13.05 27.75
N ASP A 156 -3.90 -13.54 27.80
CA ASP A 156 -4.36 -14.44 28.84
C ASP A 156 -3.69 -15.81 28.75
N GLU A 157 -3.39 -16.28 27.56
CA GLU A 157 -2.69 -17.57 27.34
C GLU A 157 -1.17 -17.46 27.57
N GLU A 158 -0.53 -16.38 27.07
CA GLU A 158 0.93 -16.28 27.01
C GLU A 158 1.54 -15.62 28.28
N VAL A 159 0.79 -14.80 29.02
CA VAL A 159 1.30 -14.02 30.16
C VAL A 159 0.48 -14.26 31.43
N SER A 160 1.04 -15.00 32.38
CA SER A 160 0.37 -15.31 33.66
C SER A 160 0.51 -14.20 34.73
N ASP A 161 1.56 -13.37 34.63
CA ASP A 161 1.81 -12.30 35.61
C ASP A 161 0.89 -11.09 35.33
N PRO A 162 0.03 -10.69 36.31
CA PRO A 162 -0.95 -9.64 36.08
C PRO A 162 -0.33 -8.24 35.89
N VAL A 163 0.84 -7.99 36.53
CA VAL A 163 1.54 -6.70 36.39
C VAL A 163 2.23 -6.63 35.01
N ALA A 164 2.84 -7.72 34.56
CA ALA A 164 3.40 -7.82 33.21
C ALA A 164 2.31 -7.63 32.15
N LYS A 165 1.15 -8.26 32.34
CA LYS A 165 -0.01 -8.09 31.46
C LYS A 165 -0.49 -6.64 31.39
N ARG A 166 -0.58 -5.96 32.56
CA ARG A 166 -0.93 -4.53 32.63
C ARG A 166 0.11 -3.66 31.89
N PHE A 167 1.39 -3.93 32.11
CA PHE A 167 2.47 -3.23 31.39
C PHE A 167 2.32 -3.35 29.86
N ILE A 168 2.17 -4.57 29.35
CA ILE A 168 2.03 -4.84 27.90
C ILE A 168 0.81 -4.11 27.33
N LYS A 169 -0.32 -4.13 28.04
CA LYS A 169 -1.52 -3.39 27.63
C LYS A 169 -1.32 -1.88 27.57
N VAL A 170 -0.62 -1.31 28.54
CA VAL A 170 -0.31 0.13 28.56
C VAL A 170 0.60 0.49 27.39
N MET A 171 1.63 -0.32 27.13
CA MET A 171 2.58 -0.08 26.03
C MET A 171 1.90 -0.12 24.65
N ALA A 172 0.97 -1.04 24.41
CA ALA A 172 0.32 -1.18 23.10
C ALA A 172 -0.91 -0.27 22.90
N ARG A 173 -1.46 0.34 23.95
CA ARG A 173 -2.79 0.97 23.92
C ARG A 173 -2.93 2.10 22.89
N SER A 174 -1.96 3.01 22.83
CA SER A 174 -2.02 4.15 21.92
C SER A 174 -1.93 3.71 20.46
N ASP A 175 -1.17 2.67 20.17
CA ASP A 175 -0.88 2.22 18.82
C ASP A 175 -2.04 1.40 18.23
N ILE A 176 -2.61 0.49 19.03
CA ILE A 176 -3.82 -0.25 18.61
C ILE A 176 -5.09 0.59 18.63
N ALA A 177 -5.07 1.77 19.25
CA ALA A 177 -6.17 2.76 19.35
C ALA A 177 -7.48 2.20 19.92
N THR A 178 -7.45 1.04 20.56
CA THR A 178 -8.61 0.34 21.12
C THR A 178 -8.22 -0.55 22.29
N GLU A 179 -9.19 -1.28 22.85
CA GLU A 179 -8.97 -2.29 23.87
C GLU A 179 -8.45 -3.59 23.27
N SER A 180 -7.63 -4.32 24.03
CA SER A 180 -7.06 -5.60 23.60
C SER A 180 -8.10 -6.66 23.23
N HIS A 181 -9.31 -6.60 23.79
CA HIS A 181 -10.39 -7.51 23.41
C HIS A 181 -11.11 -7.13 22.09
N ASN A 182 -10.90 -5.92 21.57
CA ASN A 182 -11.53 -5.43 20.33
C ASN A 182 -10.67 -5.59 19.08
N THR A 183 -9.42 -5.98 19.21
CA THR A 183 -8.51 -6.17 18.07
C THR A 183 -7.96 -7.58 18.05
N ASN A 184 -7.55 -8.09 16.89
CA ASN A 184 -6.96 -9.42 16.81
C ASN A 184 -5.52 -9.45 17.33
N GLY A 185 -5.06 -10.65 17.69
CA GLY A 185 -3.73 -10.86 18.29
C GLY A 185 -2.59 -10.49 17.32
N LEU A 186 -2.75 -10.73 16.02
CA LEU A 186 -1.72 -10.36 15.04
C LEU A 186 -1.63 -8.85 14.83
N ASN A 187 -2.76 -8.13 14.81
CA ASN A 187 -2.75 -6.69 14.72
C ASN A 187 -2.05 -6.06 15.94
N ALA A 188 -2.28 -6.62 17.14
CA ALA A 188 -1.60 -6.19 18.34
C ALA A 188 -0.12 -6.62 18.39
N LEU A 189 0.25 -7.73 17.71
CA LEU A 189 1.61 -8.25 17.69
C LEU A 189 2.62 -7.22 17.20
N LYS A 190 2.31 -6.45 16.17
CA LYS A 190 3.14 -5.34 15.69
C LYS A 190 3.52 -4.40 16.84
N ASN A 191 2.55 -4.04 17.67
CA ASN A 191 2.76 -3.12 18.78
C ASN A 191 3.55 -3.76 19.93
N TYR A 192 3.52 -5.09 20.06
CA TYR A 192 4.33 -5.79 21.07
C TYR A 192 5.81 -5.91 20.69
N VAL A 193 6.15 -5.82 19.40
CA VAL A 193 7.54 -5.89 18.89
C VAL A 193 8.15 -4.52 18.59
N MET A 194 7.37 -3.43 18.62
CA MET A 194 7.85 -2.07 18.34
C MET A 194 9.06 -1.67 19.21
N ASP A 195 9.09 -2.12 20.47
CA ASP A 195 10.16 -1.80 21.43
C ASP A 195 11.37 -2.76 21.30
N ILE A 196 11.43 -3.59 20.27
CA ILE A 196 12.53 -4.53 20.01
C ILE A 196 13.45 -3.93 18.95
N ASP A 197 14.74 -3.87 19.25
CA ASP A 197 15.74 -3.37 18.29
C ASP A 197 15.66 -4.12 16.95
N GLY A 198 15.66 -3.38 15.85
CA GLY A 198 15.67 -3.91 14.50
C GLY A 198 14.30 -4.11 13.84
N TYR A 199 13.20 -3.80 14.53
CA TYR A 199 11.85 -3.89 13.94
C TYR A 199 11.38 -2.57 13.34
N ILE A 200 11.36 -1.50 14.11
CA ILE A 200 10.86 -0.21 13.69
C ILE A 200 11.54 0.93 14.45
N GLY A 201 11.73 2.05 13.78
CA GLY A 201 12.00 3.34 14.42
C GLY A 201 10.78 4.25 14.33
N LEU A 202 10.79 5.31 15.11
CA LEU A 202 9.81 6.39 15.04
C LEU A 202 10.51 7.70 14.71
N TYR A 203 9.87 8.53 13.89
CA TYR A 203 10.34 9.88 13.60
C TYR A 203 9.19 10.86 13.41
N SER A 204 9.52 12.13 13.41
CA SER A 204 8.63 13.25 13.09
C SER A 204 9.31 14.16 12.09
N ILE A 205 8.54 14.94 11.33
CA ILE A 205 9.10 16.00 10.49
C ILE A 205 9.39 17.22 11.35
N GLN A 206 10.62 17.69 11.29
CA GLN A 206 11.06 18.87 12.04
C GLN A 206 10.16 20.07 11.71
N ASN A 207 9.68 20.78 12.74
CA ASN A 207 8.75 21.91 12.62
C ASN A 207 7.34 21.55 12.09
N GLY A 208 6.94 20.31 12.19
CA GLY A 208 5.55 19.88 12.00
C GLY A 208 5.33 18.92 10.85
N ASN A 209 4.57 17.87 11.14
CA ASN A 209 4.22 16.84 10.16
C ASN A 209 3.35 17.39 9.01
N GLU A 210 2.63 18.49 9.23
CA GLU A 210 1.81 19.15 8.20
C GLU A 210 2.64 19.70 7.02
N GLN A 211 3.96 19.83 7.15
CA GLN A 211 4.84 20.20 6.03
C GLN A 211 4.75 19.19 4.88
N LEU A 212 4.51 17.89 5.16
CA LEU A 212 4.26 16.89 4.14
C LEU A 212 3.03 17.27 3.29
N ILE A 213 1.97 17.76 3.93
CA ILE A 213 0.75 18.20 3.24
C ILE A 213 1.02 19.40 2.34
N HIS A 214 1.78 20.38 2.83
CA HIS A 214 2.16 21.56 2.05
C HIS A 214 3.04 21.20 0.85
N SER A 215 3.98 20.27 1.04
CA SER A 215 4.86 19.78 -0.03
C SER A 215 4.09 19.00 -1.10
N LEU A 216 3.24 18.05 -0.70
CA LEU A 216 2.35 17.38 -1.62
C LEU A 216 1.48 18.36 -2.40
N ARG A 217 0.87 19.33 -1.71
CA ARG A 217 0.03 20.36 -2.35
C ARG A 217 0.79 21.14 -3.41
N SER A 218 2.06 21.43 -3.19
CA SER A 218 2.88 22.22 -4.13
C SER A 218 3.25 21.46 -5.41
N GLU A 219 3.26 20.13 -5.36
CA GLU A 219 3.64 19.29 -6.50
C GLU A 219 2.48 18.64 -7.26
N ILE A 220 1.27 18.67 -6.73
CA ILE A 220 0.11 18.10 -7.44
C ILE A 220 -0.45 19.08 -8.47
N ASP A 221 -0.90 18.54 -9.61
CA ASP A 221 -1.65 19.27 -10.64
C ASP A 221 -3.14 18.91 -10.53
N ALA A 222 -3.83 19.53 -9.55
CA ALA A 222 -5.22 19.27 -9.26
C ALA A 222 -5.99 20.54 -8.94
N GLU A 223 -7.23 20.62 -9.40
CA GLU A 223 -8.17 21.67 -9.02
C GLU A 223 -8.75 21.36 -7.63
N ILE A 224 -8.50 22.22 -6.64
CA ILE A 224 -8.89 22.01 -5.24
C ILE A 224 -10.15 22.80 -4.91
N HIS A 225 -11.15 22.11 -4.39
CA HIS A 225 -12.43 22.65 -3.95
C HIS A 225 -12.60 22.42 -2.45
N LEU A 226 -12.23 23.42 -1.63
CA LEU A 226 -12.50 23.43 -0.19
C LEU A 226 -13.97 23.77 0.09
N ASN A 227 -14.49 23.41 1.27
CA ASN A 227 -15.89 23.59 1.67
C ASN A 227 -16.90 22.90 0.73
N HIS A 228 -16.48 21.84 0.04
CA HIS A 228 -17.30 21.04 -0.84
C HIS A 228 -17.50 19.64 -0.26
N ARG A 229 -18.56 19.47 0.52
CA ARG A 229 -18.89 18.17 1.12
C ARG A 229 -19.67 17.30 0.14
N VAL A 230 -19.07 16.23 -0.36
CA VAL A 230 -19.77 15.21 -1.16
C VAL A 230 -20.72 14.42 -0.26
N LEU A 231 -21.96 14.26 -0.71
CA LEU A 231 -23.04 13.62 0.04
C LEU A 231 -23.52 12.33 -0.62
N LYS A 232 -23.39 12.23 -1.95
CA LYS A 232 -23.93 11.12 -2.72
C LYS A 232 -23.03 10.82 -3.93
N VAL A 233 -22.88 9.54 -4.23
CA VAL A 233 -22.21 9.04 -5.42
C VAL A 233 -23.12 8.05 -6.14
N GLY A 234 -23.22 8.14 -7.45
CA GLY A 234 -23.95 7.22 -8.29
C GLY A 234 -23.56 7.35 -9.77
N LYS A 235 -24.30 6.69 -10.65
CA LYS A 235 -24.17 6.83 -12.10
C LYS A 235 -25.20 7.79 -12.65
N ALA A 236 -24.78 8.68 -13.55
CA ALA A 236 -25.68 9.50 -14.37
C ALA A 236 -26.11 8.72 -15.63
N ASP A 237 -27.11 9.24 -16.34
CA ASP A 237 -27.57 8.69 -17.62
C ASP A 237 -26.47 8.70 -18.69
N SER A 238 -25.49 9.59 -18.56
CA SER A 238 -24.28 9.63 -19.41
C SER A 238 -23.33 8.43 -19.21
N GLY A 239 -23.57 7.60 -18.20
CA GLY A 239 -22.66 6.52 -17.76
C GLY A 239 -21.50 7.01 -16.90
N LYS A 240 -21.33 8.32 -16.69
CA LYS A 240 -20.34 8.90 -15.77
C LYS A 240 -20.79 8.80 -14.32
N TYR A 241 -19.87 9.02 -13.39
CA TYR A 241 -20.20 9.16 -11.98
C TYR A 241 -20.77 10.54 -11.71
N ALA A 242 -21.96 10.59 -11.09
CA ALA A 242 -22.57 11.81 -10.59
C ALA A 242 -22.27 11.97 -9.10
N LEU A 243 -21.67 13.10 -8.73
CA LEU A 243 -21.38 13.48 -7.35
C LEU A 243 -22.31 14.62 -6.95
N GLU A 244 -23.21 14.36 -5.99
CA GLU A 244 -24.00 15.39 -5.34
C GLU A 244 -23.23 15.91 -4.12
N MET A 245 -22.99 17.20 -4.05
CA MET A 245 -22.20 17.83 -3.00
C MET A 245 -22.79 19.15 -2.56
N MET A 246 -22.48 19.57 -1.35
CA MET A 246 -22.75 20.93 -0.86
C MET A 246 -21.56 21.83 -1.16
N ASN A 247 -21.80 22.93 -1.88
CA ASN A 247 -20.87 24.05 -1.99
C ASN A 247 -21.33 25.12 -1.01
N GLY A 248 -20.77 25.12 0.19
CA GLY A 248 -21.32 25.92 1.28
C GLY A 248 -22.77 25.51 1.58
N LYS A 249 -23.74 26.36 1.25
CA LYS A 249 -25.17 26.09 1.50
C LYS A 249 -25.97 25.58 0.29
N ALA A 250 -25.37 25.59 -0.90
CA ALA A 250 -26.06 25.20 -2.14
C ALA A 250 -25.68 23.77 -2.58
N PRO A 251 -26.66 22.92 -2.92
CA PRO A 251 -26.38 21.64 -3.53
C PRO A 251 -25.91 21.81 -4.98
N VAL A 252 -24.88 21.04 -5.38
CA VAL A 252 -24.34 21.01 -6.72
C VAL A 252 -24.12 19.56 -7.14
N THR A 253 -24.39 19.24 -8.41
CA THR A 253 -24.07 17.94 -8.99
C THR A 253 -23.04 18.12 -10.10
N LYS A 254 -21.96 17.32 -10.09
CA LYS A 254 -20.94 17.28 -11.12
C LYS A 254 -20.72 15.85 -11.59
N GLU A 255 -20.31 15.68 -12.84
CA GLU A 255 -20.06 14.37 -13.45
C GLU A 255 -18.58 14.15 -13.75
N PHE A 256 -18.11 12.92 -13.46
CA PHE A 256 -16.74 12.48 -13.63
C PHE A 256 -16.66 11.13 -14.29
N ASP A 257 -15.57 10.88 -15.01
CA ASP A 257 -15.31 9.60 -15.64
C ASP A 257 -14.86 8.54 -14.61
N LEU A 258 -14.11 8.97 -13.60
CA LEU A 258 -13.51 8.16 -12.55
C LEU A 258 -13.66 8.84 -11.19
N VAL A 259 -13.67 8.04 -10.10
CA VAL A 259 -13.79 8.52 -8.71
C VAL A 259 -12.82 7.77 -7.81
N LEU A 260 -11.98 8.51 -7.07
CA LEU A 260 -11.21 8.04 -5.92
C LEU A 260 -11.87 8.53 -4.62
N MET A 261 -12.25 7.59 -3.76
CA MET A 261 -12.88 7.84 -2.47
C MET A 261 -11.83 7.76 -1.36
N CYS A 262 -11.28 8.90 -0.97
CA CYS A 262 -10.18 9.01 0.01
C CYS A 262 -10.69 9.49 1.38
N LEU A 263 -11.73 8.84 1.89
CA LEU A 263 -12.35 9.15 3.18
C LEU A 263 -12.04 8.05 4.20
N PRO A 264 -11.89 8.40 5.50
CA PRO A 264 -11.91 7.40 6.56
C PRO A 264 -13.17 6.54 6.49
N HIS A 265 -13.07 5.25 6.84
CA HIS A 265 -14.18 4.31 6.68
C HIS A 265 -15.47 4.77 7.41
N SER A 266 -15.34 5.40 8.57
CA SER A 266 -16.45 5.94 9.35
C SER A 266 -17.28 6.98 8.59
N TRP A 267 -16.65 7.78 7.72
CA TRP A 267 -17.35 8.75 6.89
C TRP A 267 -18.05 8.10 5.69
N LEU A 268 -17.56 6.95 5.20
CA LEU A 268 -18.23 6.18 4.14
C LEU A 268 -19.64 5.75 4.58
N ALA A 269 -19.83 5.44 5.87
CA ALA A 269 -21.13 5.11 6.44
C ALA A 269 -22.16 6.26 6.36
N THR A 270 -21.70 7.50 6.25
CA THR A 270 -22.57 8.69 6.15
C THR A 270 -22.95 9.06 4.72
N MET A 271 -22.35 8.39 3.72
CA MET A 271 -22.57 8.67 2.31
C MET A 271 -23.85 8.01 1.79
N ARG A 272 -24.48 8.64 0.81
CA ARG A 272 -25.55 8.02 0.03
C ARG A 272 -24.98 7.42 -1.25
N TRP A 273 -25.30 6.16 -1.49
CA TRP A 273 -24.90 5.40 -2.66
C TRP A 273 -26.10 5.17 -3.58
N ASP A 274 -26.00 5.64 -4.82
CA ASP A 274 -27.06 5.48 -5.81
C ASP A 274 -26.76 4.29 -6.73
N GLY A 275 -27.80 3.51 -7.02
CA GLY A 275 -27.67 2.21 -7.67
C GLY A 275 -27.60 1.05 -6.66
N GLU A 276 -28.31 -0.04 -6.97
CA GLU A 276 -28.50 -1.17 -6.05
C GLU A 276 -27.17 -1.88 -5.74
N LEU A 277 -26.39 -2.18 -6.78
CA LEU A 277 -25.12 -2.90 -6.62
C LEU A 277 -24.09 -2.08 -5.85
N LEU A 278 -23.93 -0.79 -6.18
CA LEU A 278 -23.00 0.08 -5.47
C LEU A 278 -23.39 0.20 -3.99
N ARG A 279 -24.67 0.42 -3.72
CA ARG A 279 -25.17 0.54 -2.34
C ARG A 279 -24.92 -0.74 -1.54
N HIS A 280 -25.26 -1.92 -2.07
CA HIS A 280 -25.04 -3.18 -1.37
C HIS A 280 -23.55 -3.47 -1.15
N SER A 281 -22.71 -3.16 -2.14
CA SER A 281 -21.26 -3.37 -2.03
C SER A 281 -20.63 -2.44 -1.01
N MET A 282 -21.03 -1.15 -1.00
CA MET A 282 -20.51 -0.19 -0.01
C MET A 282 -21.01 -0.49 1.40
N VAL A 283 -22.24 -0.94 1.58
CA VAL A 283 -22.74 -1.40 2.90
C VAL A 283 -21.90 -2.58 3.41
N ARG A 284 -21.60 -3.56 2.55
CA ARG A 284 -20.74 -4.69 2.93
C ARG A 284 -19.30 -4.25 3.19
N HIS A 285 -18.77 -3.34 2.39
CA HIS A 285 -17.43 -2.79 2.57
C HIS A 285 -17.31 -2.09 3.93
N VAL A 286 -18.25 -1.18 4.23
CA VAL A 286 -18.27 -0.48 5.52
C VAL A 286 -18.42 -1.47 6.69
N ALA A 287 -19.36 -2.43 6.59
CA ALA A 287 -19.60 -3.41 7.66
C ALA A 287 -18.38 -4.32 7.93
N TYR A 288 -17.59 -4.64 6.89
CA TYR A 288 -16.37 -5.43 7.05
C TYR A 288 -15.32 -4.71 7.89
N PHE A 289 -15.17 -3.40 7.68
CA PHE A 289 -14.21 -2.56 8.39
C PHE A 289 -14.82 -1.81 9.59
N ASP A 290 -16.05 -2.13 10.01
CA ASP A 290 -16.75 -1.42 11.09
C ASP A 290 -16.22 -1.78 12.47
N ARG A 291 -15.01 -1.35 12.74
CA ARG A 291 -14.33 -1.44 14.04
C ARG A 291 -13.66 -0.11 14.35
N PRO A 292 -14.44 0.96 14.56
CA PRO A 292 -13.91 2.30 14.79
C PRO A 292 -13.10 2.33 16.07
N ALA A 293 -11.92 2.90 15.96
CA ALA A 293 -11.05 3.21 17.08
C ALA A 293 -10.92 4.74 17.24
N HIS A 294 -10.60 5.19 18.44
CA HIS A 294 -10.78 6.58 18.82
C HIS A 294 -9.48 7.14 19.39
N TYR A 295 -9.24 8.43 19.07
CA TYR A 295 -8.21 9.22 19.71
C TYR A 295 -8.78 10.52 20.27
N LEU A 296 -8.19 10.96 21.38
CA LEU A 296 -8.38 12.27 21.97
C LEU A 296 -7.00 12.85 22.31
N ARG A 297 -6.72 14.05 21.83
CA ARG A 297 -5.47 14.75 22.15
C ARG A 297 -5.70 15.88 23.10
N VAL A 298 -4.82 15.94 24.11
CA VAL A 298 -4.74 17.05 25.06
C VAL A 298 -3.34 17.63 24.96
N SER A 299 -3.20 18.83 24.41
CA SER A 299 -1.91 19.53 24.27
C SER A 299 -1.85 20.67 25.26
N ILE A 300 -0.82 20.70 26.12
CA ILE A 300 -0.67 21.68 27.19
C ILE A 300 0.65 22.40 27.06
N LEU A 301 0.55 23.73 27.02
CA LEU A 301 1.68 24.67 27.07
C LEU A 301 1.98 25.05 28.51
N PHE A 302 3.27 25.01 28.85
CA PHE A 302 3.81 25.43 30.13
C PHE A 302 4.83 26.56 29.93
N ASP A 303 5.06 27.39 30.93
CA ASP A 303 6.02 28.50 30.92
C ASP A 303 7.48 28.01 30.81
N GLU A 304 7.76 26.80 31.30
CA GLU A 304 9.04 26.11 31.18
C GLU A 304 8.85 24.58 31.20
N PRO A 305 9.84 23.78 30.76
CA PRO A 305 9.82 22.32 30.87
C PRO A 305 10.16 21.90 32.33
N PHE A 306 9.24 22.12 33.28
CA PHE A 306 9.43 21.93 34.75
C PHE A 306 9.75 20.48 35.16
N TRP A 307 9.53 19.50 34.26
CA TRP A 307 9.93 18.09 34.49
C TRP A 307 11.44 17.87 34.33
N GLY A 308 12.17 18.82 33.70
CA GLY A 308 13.62 18.80 33.56
C GLY A 308 14.13 17.54 32.85
N GLU A 309 15.27 17.01 33.31
CA GLU A 309 15.94 15.84 32.72
C GLU A 309 15.29 14.49 33.07
N LYS A 310 14.13 14.48 33.72
CA LYS A 310 13.44 13.23 34.11
C LYS A 310 12.87 12.47 32.95
N ILE A 311 12.68 13.15 31.82
CA ILE A 311 12.25 12.56 30.52
C ILE A 311 13.37 12.76 29.53
N PRO A 312 14.23 11.77 29.28
CA PRO A 312 15.32 11.88 28.33
C PRO A 312 14.85 11.69 26.86
N GLY A 313 13.66 11.10 26.64
CA GLY A 313 13.12 10.78 25.34
C GLY A 313 12.05 11.75 24.83
N ALA A 314 11.52 11.45 23.66
CA ALA A 314 10.47 12.23 23.00
C ALA A 314 9.06 11.93 23.52
N TRP A 315 8.87 10.84 24.25
CA TRP A 315 7.57 10.42 24.80
C TRP A 315 7.73 9.42 25.97
N TRP A 316 6.63 9.15 26.68
CA TRP A 316 6.50 8.00 27.58
C TRP A 316 5.09 7.45 27.53
N MET A 317 4.95 6.16 27.85
CA MET A 317 3.65 5.54 28.02
C MET A 317 3.15 5.72 29.45
N SER A 318 1.87 5.98 29.60
CA SER A 318 1.23 6.20 30.90
C SER A 318 0.00 5.31 31.06
N GLU A 319 -0.19 4.73 32.26
CA GLU A 319 -1.42 4.00 32.61
C GLU A 319 -2.65 4.92 32.77
N ALA A 320 -2.44 6.24 32.81
CA ALA A 320 -3.55 7.20 32.87
C ALA A 320 -4.47 7.02 31.66
N PHE A 321 -5.75 7.30 31.84
CA PHE A 321 -6.77 7.16 30.78
C PHE A 321 -6.82 5.76 30.16
N GLY A 322 -6.64 4.71 30.97
CA GLY A 322 -6.63 3.32 30.50
C GLY A 322 -5.40 2.92 29.67
N GLY A 323 -4.43 3.81 29.56
CA GLY A 323 -3.23 3.72 28.73
C GLY A 323 -3.19 4.82 27.67
N CYS A 324 -2.17 5.67 27.72
CA CYS A 324 -1.95 6.73 26.76
C CYS A 324 -0.46 6.97 26.51
N CYS A 325 -0.12 7.53 25.36
CA CYS A 325 1.21 8.08 25.09
C CYS A 325 1.23 9.57 25.45
N VAL A 326 2.31 10.03 26.06
CA VAL A 326 2.52 11.47 26.34
C VAL A 326 3.79 11.91 25.62
N TYR A 327 3.65 12.78 24.66
CA TYR A 327 4.75 13.32 23.85
C TYR A 327 5.32 14.58 24.46
N VAL A 328 6.64 14.73 24.33
CA VAL A 328 7.39 15.95 24.66
C VAL A 328 7.65 16.71 23.35
N GLU A 329 6.83 17.71 23.05
CA GLU A 329 6.90 18.40 21.76
C GLU A 329 8.26 19.11 21.54
N GLY A 330 8.92 19.56 22.60
CA GLY A 330 10.26 20.15 22.53
C GLY A 330 11.37 19.19 22.11
N ALA A 331 11.11 17.87 22.06
CA ALA A 331 12.06 16.90 21.51
C ALA A 331 12.09 16.91 19.97
N ARG A 332 11.05 17.45 19.31
CA ARG A 332 10.88 17.43 17.86
C ARG A 332 10.61 18.81 17.22
N HIS A 333 10.19 19.78 18.03
CA HIS A 333 9.85 21.13 17.57
C HIS A 333 10.60 22.16 18.39
N ASP A 334 10.86 23.31 17.79
CA ASP A 334 11.34 24.48 18.53
C ASP A 334 10.17 25.08 19.31
N VAL A 335 10.13 24.84 20.59
CA VAL A 335 9.15 25.41 21.53
C VAL A 335 9.69 26.60 22.32
N GLY A 336 10.92 27.07 21.99
CA GLY A 336 11.61 28.15 22.70
C GLY A 336 11.89 27.77 24.16
N ARG A 337 11.55 28.66 25.09
CA ARG A 337 11.69 28.41 26.56
C ARG A 337 10.53 27.60 27.14
N ASN A 338 9.47 27.42 26.40
CA ASN A 338 8.26 26.76 26.89
C ASN A 338 8.44 25.26 27.04
N GLY A 339 7.63 24.65 27.92
CA GLY A 339 7.39 23.20 27.90
C GLY A 339 6.08 22.90 27.19
N VAL A 340 6.04 21.83 26.39
CA VAL A 340 4.81 21.36 25.75
C VAL A 340 4.70 19.85 25.92
N LEU A 341 3.61 19.42 26.53
CA LEU A 341 3.22 18.00 26.63
C LEU A 341 1.93 17.75 25.87
N ASN A 342 1.85 16.59 25.22
CA ASN A 342 0.73 16.23 24.37
C ASN A 342 0.30 14.79 24.65
N TRP A 343 -0.86 14.60 25.25
CA TRP A 343 -1.45 13.28 25.55
C TRP A 343 -2.20 12.74 24.34
N LEU A 344 -1.91 11.52 23.98
CA LEU A 344 -2.68 10.71 23.02
C LEU A 344 -3.48 9.68 23.81
N ILE A 345 -4.73 9.99 24.10
CA ILE A 345 -5.68 9.09 24.76
C ILE A 345 -6.37 8.25 23.70
N ALA A 346 -6.46 6.93 23.89
CA ALA A 346 -6.93 5.99 22.89
C ALA A 346 -8.12 5.14 23.36
N GLY A 347 -8.86 4.56 22.40
CA GLY A 347 -9.90 3.57 22.64
C GLY A 347 -11.16 4.12 23.28
N SER A 348 -11.86 3.29 24.06
CA SER A 348 -13.11 3.66 24.73
C SER A 348 -12.95 4.81 25.74
N ASP A 349 -11.78 4.96 26.33
CA ASP A 349 -11.47 6.10 27.18
C ASP A 349 -11.49 7.41 26.39
N ALA A 350 -10.91 7.44 25.18
CA ALA A 350 -11.01 8.61 24.31
C ALA A 350 -12.47 8.97 23.99
N LEU A 351 -13.32 7.97 23.73
CA LEU A 351 -14.75 8.17 23.47
C LEU A 351 -15.48 8.67 24.73
N ALA A 352 -15.20 8.10 25.89
CA ALA A 352 -15.82 8.48 27.15
C ALA A 352 -15.42 9.92 27.56
N PHE A 353 -14.13 10.20 27.55
CA PHE A 353 -13.58 11.51 27.89
C PHE A 353 -13.93 12.60 26.88
N ALA A 354 -14.23 12.27 25.63
CA ALA A 354 -14.65 13.24 24.62
C ALA A 354 -15.96 14.00 25.00
N ASN A 355 -16.70 13.49 25.98
CA ASN A 355 -17.91 14.15 26.51
C ASN A 355 -17.61 15.18 27.62
N LEU A 356 -16.38 15.23 28.12
CA LEU A 356 -15.97 16.24 29.11
C LEU A 356 -15.72 17.58 28.45
N SER A 357 -15.79 18.66 29.22
CA SER A 357 -15.34 19.99 28.80
C SER A 357 -13.84 20.02 28.61
N ASP A 358 -13.35 21.01 27.86
CA ASP A 358 -11.91 21.16 27.63
C ASP A 358 -11.15 21.42 28.95
N GLU A 359 -11.75 22.18 29.87
CA GLU A 359 -11.19 22.46 31.19
C GLU A 359 -11.07 21.18 32.03
N GLU A 360 -12.09 20.32 32.03
CA GLU A 360 -12.06 19.04 32.76
C GLU A 360 -10.98 18.10 32.21
N LEU A 361 -10.82 18.07 30.88
CA LEU A 361 -9.78 17.27 30.22
C LEU A 361 -8.38 17.76 30.53
N ILE A 362 -8.16 19.08 30.49
CA ILE A 362 -6.88 19.69 30.87
C ILE A 362 -6.55 19.40 32.32
N ASP A 363 -7.52 19.54 33.24
CA ASP A 363 -7.31 19.25 34.67
C ASP A 363 -7.01 17.76 34.91
N ALA A 364 -7.66 16.85 34.20
CA ALA A 364 -7.38 15.42 34.24
C ALA A 364 -5.96 15.10 33.75
N ALA A 365 -5.53 15.70 32.62
CA ALA A 365 -4.19 15.54 32.06
C ALA A 365 -3.12 16.05 33.05
N LEU A 366 -3.30 17.24 33.65
CA LEU A 366 -2.39 17.77 34.64
C LEU A 366 -2.27 16.87 35.88
N LYS A 367 -3.38 16.25 36.35
CA LYS A 367 -3.41 15.31 37.46
C LYS A 367 -2.77 13.97 37.13
N SER A 368 -2.69 13.58 35.86
CA SER A 368 -2.11 12.32 35.44
C SER A 368 -0.58 12.30 35.41
N LEU A 369 0.06 13.47 35.54
CA LEU A 369 1.51 13.58 35.53
C LEU A 369 2.17 12.87 36.71
N PRO A 370 3.38 12.28 36.52
CA PRO A 370 4.13 11.65 37.58
C PRO A 370 4.34 12.59 38.77
N ALA A 371 4.13 12.11 40.00
CA ALA A 371 4.32 12.91 41.22
C ALA A 371 5.74 13.48 41.34
N SER A 372 6.73 12.80 40.75
CA SER A 372 8.13 13.21 40.69
C SER A 372 8.35 14.53 39.96
N PHE A 373 7.44 14.96 39.09
CA PHE A 373 7.56 16.24 38.34
C PHE A 373 7.22 17.46 39.21
N GLY A 374 6.55 17.25 40.33
CA GLY A 374 6.08 18.34 41.19
C GLY A 374 4.70 18.85 40.78
N LYS A 375 4.42 20.12 41.10
CA LYS A 375 3.13 20.73 40.83
C LYS A 375 3.12 21.34 39.39
N ALA A 376 2.35 20.77 38.50
CA ALA A 376 2.22 21.25 37.10
C ALA A 376 1.38 22.54 36.99
N LYS A 377 0.36 22.71 37.84
CA LYS A 377 -0.61 23.82 37.73
C LYS A 377 0.01 25.24 37.78
N PRO A 378 1.05 25.51 38.57
CA PRO A 378 1.72 26.82 38.53
C PRO A 378 2.41 27.16 37.22
N HIS A 379 2.81 26.15 36.44
CA HIS A 379 3.48 26.30 35.13
C HIS A 379 2.51 26.33 33.95
N PHE A 380 1.23 26.04 34.14
CA PHE A 380 0.21 25.99 33.09
C PHE A 380 -0.05 27.36 32.47
N LEU A 381 0.02 27.44 31.14
CA LEU A 381 -0.33 28.64 30.36
C LEU A 381 -1.60 28.45 29.52
N GLU A 382 -1.65 27.40 28.70
CA GLU A 382 -2.74 27.18 27.74
C GLU A 382 -2.92 25.68 27.49
N GLY A 383 -4.15 25.24 27.20
CA GLY A 383 -4.47 23.89 26.79
C GLY A 383 -5.33 23.86 25.53
N LYS A 384 -5.15 22.87 24.68
CA LYS A 384 -5.91 22.64 23.46
C LYS A 384 -6.36 21.18 23.39
N ILE A 385 -7.58 20.99 22.90
CA ILE A 385 -8.20 19.66 22.81
C ILE A 385 -8.59 19.37 21.37
N HIS A 386 -8.20 18.18 20.88
CA HIS A 386 -8.62 17.68 19.57
C HIS A 386 -9.25 16.30 19.70
N ARG A 387 -10.48 16.16 19.18
CA ARG A 387 -11.30 14.94 19.28
C ARG A 387 -11.31 14.22 17.94
N TRP A 388 -10.53 13.15 17.82
CA TRP A 388 -10.40 12.32 16.63
C TRP A 388 -11.20 11.02 16.78
N LEU A 389 -12.51 11.14 16.94
CA LEU A 389 -13.39 9.98 17.12
C LEU A 389 -13.54 9.21 15.81
N SER A 390 -13.45 7.88 15.88
CA SER A 390 -13.44 6.99 14.71
C SER A 390 -12.34 7.33 13.69
N ALA A 391 -11.18 7.78 14.17
CA ALA A 391 -10.09 8.24 13.33
C ALA A 391 -9.30 7.11 12.67
N VAL A 392 -9.24 5.95 13.33
CA VAL A 392 -8.57 4.73 12.87
C VAL A 392 -9.49 3.54 12.96
N ASN A 393 -9.04 2.38 12.52
CA ASN A 393 -9.84 1.16 12.50
C ASN A 393 -9.09 0.01 13.16
N ALA A 394 -9.76 -0.72 14.06
CA ALA A 394 -9.24 -1.94 14.64
C ALA A 394 -9.56 -3.15 13.75
N ILE A 395 -8.70 -4.17 13.79
CA ILE A 395 -8.91 -5.42 13.06
C ILE A 395 -9.35 -6.50 14.05
N PRO A 396 -10.61 -6.95 14.03
CA PRO A 396 -11.09 -7.97 14.94
C PRO A 396 -10.54 -9.36 14.58
N GLY A 397 -10.36 -10.22 15.58
CA GLY A 397 -10.02 -11.62 15.37
C GLY A 397 -11.13 -12.39 14.66
N GLY A 398 -10.75 -13.46 13.94
CA GLY A 398 -11.67 -14.37 13.28
C GLY A 398 -12.32 -13.87 12.00
N LEU A 399 -11.97 -12.71 11.51
CA LEU A 399 -12.42 -12.26 10.19
C LEU A 399 -11.51 -12.79 9.09
N PRO A 400 -12.10 -13.28 7.97
CA PRO A 400 -11.30 -13.66 6.82
C PRO A 400 -10.60 -12.42 6.23
N VAL A 401 -9.32 -12.56 5.92
CA VAL A 401 -8.58 -11.54 5.17
C VAL A 401 -9.11 -11.49 3.74
N ARG A 402 -9.35 -10.30 3.25
CA ARG A 402 -9.70 -10.06 1.86
C ARG A 402 -8.46 -9.56 1.13
N ASP A 403 -8.35 -9.99 -0.12
CA ASP A 403 -7.36 -9.44 -1.03
C ASP A 403 -7.44 -7.91 -1.10
N VAL A 404 -6.27 -7.27 -1.01
CA VAL A 404 -6.10 -5.82 -0.98
C VAL A 404 -6.73 -5.16 -2.21
N MET A 405 -6.55 -5.73 -3.40
CA MET A 405 -7.10 -5.18 -4.65
C MET A 405 -8.62 -5.26 -4.69
N THR A 406 -9.20 -6.30 -4.09
CA THR A 406 -10.66 -6.44 -3.91
C THR A 406 -11.18 -5.37 -2.96
N ASN A 407 -10.44 -5.05 -1.91
CA ASN A 407 -10.83 -4.01 -0.95
C ASN A 407 -10.87 -2.62 -1.58
N HIS A 408 -9.96 -2.30 -2.49
CA HIS A 408 -9.97 -1.04 -3.24
C HIS A 408 -11.13 -0.92 -4.23
N ARG A 409 -11.73 -2.04 -4.66
CA ARG A 409 -12.82 -2.10 -5.65
C ARG A 409 -14.08 -2.74 -5.07
N PRO A 410 -14.84 -2.07 -4.20
CA PRO A 410 -16.03 -2.65 -3.58
C PRO A 410 -17.06 -3.16 -4.57
N GLU A 411 -17.18 -2.51 -5.75
CA GLU A 411 -18.09 -2.91 -6.84
C GLU A 411 -17.41 -2.76 -8.21
N PRO A 412 -16.63 -3.77 -8.67
CA PRO A 412 -15.87 -3.68 -9.93
C PRO A 412 -16.69 -3.98 -11.19
N LYS A 413 -17.92 -4.50 -11.09
CA LYS A 413 -18.73 -4.94 -12.26
C LYS A 413 -19.36 -3.77 -13.01
N GLU A 414 -20.16 -2.97 -12.31
CA GLU A 414 -20.85 -1.81 -12.88
C GLU A 414 -20.13 -0.49 -12.59
N HIS A 415 -19.25 -0.50 -11.57
CA HIS A 415 -18.51 0.67 -11.12
C HIS A 415 -16.98 0.46 -11.12
N PRO A 416 -16.38 -0.02 -12.23
CA PRO A 416 -14.93 -0.32 -12.29
C PRO A 416 -14.04 0.90 -12.07
N GLY A 417 -14.55 2.10 -12.33
CA GLY A 417 -13.84 3.38 -12.12
C GLY A 417 -14.13 4.05 -10.78
N PHE A 418 -14.79 3.34 -9.84
CA PHE A 418 -14.97 3.76 -8.46
C PHE A 418 -14.01 2.99 -7.56
N VAL A 419 -13.05 3.68 -6.98
CA VAL A 419 -11.96 3.08 -6.20
C VAL A 419 -11.88 3.76 -4.83
N VAL A 420 -11.63 2.98 -3.78
CA VAL A 420 -11.52 3.45 -2.40
C VAL A 420 -10.06 3.48 -1.98
N VAL A 421 -9.67 4.51 -1.24
CA VAL A 421 -8.33 4.70 -0.64
C VAL A 421 -8.48 4.90 0.85
N GLY A 422 -7.68 4.23 1.65
CA GLY A 422 -7.69 4.40 3.10
C GLY A 422 -6.61 3.60 3.81
N ASP A 423 -6.12 4.13 4.92
CA ASP A 423 -5.20 3.49 5.84
C ASP A 423 -5.73 2.11 6.33
N TYR A 424 -7.03 2.01 6.55
CA TYR A 424 -7.72 0.80 7.01
C TYR A 424 -7.68 -0.38 6.03
N LEU A 425 -7.21 -0.18 4.78
CA LEU A 425 -7.07 -1.22 3.77
C LEU A 425 -5.76 -2.00 3.86
N PHE A 426 -4.73 -1.39 4.42
CA PHE A 426 -3.40 -1.96 4.62
C PHE A 426 -3.01 -1.97 6.09
N ASP A 427 -2.74 -0.78 6.61
CA ASP A 427 -2.29 -0.54 7.96
C ASP A 427 -2.73 0.88 8.35
N SER A 428 -3.21 1.07 9.59
CA SER A 428 -3.72 2.36 10.09
C SER A 428 -2.60 3.39 10.34
N THR A 429 -1.63 3.48 9.41
CA THR A 429 -0.47 4.38 9.42
C THR A 429 -0.43 5.25 8.17
N LEU A 430 0.47 6.25 8.13
CA LEU A 430 0.75 7.00 6.90
C LEU A 430 1.45 6.15 5.84
N ASN A 431 2.26 5.15 6.24
CA ASN A 431 2.89 4.18 5.34
C ASN A 431 1.81 3.36 4.63
N GLY A 432 0.92 2.69 5.38
CA GLY A 432 -0.18 1.93 4.80
C GLY A 432 -1.14 2.78 3.96
N LEU A 433 -1.30 4.07 4.28
CA LEU A 433 -2.09 5.00 3.45
C LEU A 433 -1.38 5.33 2.14
N LEU A 434 -0.05 5.45 2.13
CA LEU A 434 0.73 5.66 0.92
C LEU A 434 0.61 4.44 -0.01
N ASP A 435 0.76 3.22 0.53
CA ASP A 435 0.60 1.97 -0.21
C ASP A 435 -0.80 1.83 -0.79
N SER A 436 -1.83 2.15 0.00
CA SER A 436 -3.22 2.21 -0.48
C SER A 436 -3.41 3.21 -1.62
N SER A 437 -2.74 4.37 -1.54
CA SER A 437 -2.80 5.39 -2.58
C SER A 437 -2.13 4.93 -3.87
N ASP A 438 -0.99 4.24 -3.77
CA ASP A 438 -0.26 3.70 -4.91
C ASP A 438 -1.07 2.62 -5.62
N ALA A 439 -1.54 1.60 -4.90
CA ALA A 439 -2.39 0.53 -5.42
C ALA A 439 -3.67 1.06 -6.09
N ALA A 440 -4.35 2.01 -5.44
CA ALA A 440 -5.57 2.62 -5.98
C ALA A 440 -5.30 3.41 -7.27
N THR A 441 -4.17 4.11 -7.35
CA THR A 441 -3.81 4.88 -8.55
C THR A 441 -3.43 3.99 -9.71
N ASP A 442 -2.89 2.78 -9.49
CA ASP A 442 -2.69 1.78 -10.54
C ASP A 442 -4.01 1.28 -11.11
N ILE A 443 -4.99 1.01 -10.26
CA ILE A 443 -6.34 0.64 -10.70
C ILE A 443 -6.95 1.76 -11.53
N ILE A 444 -6.86 3.02 -11.09
CA ILE A 444 -7.37 4.19 -11.82
C ILE A 444 -6.65 4.37 -13.16
N THR A 445 -5.34 4.20 -13.19
CA THR A 445 -4.55 4.26 -14.42
C THR A 445 -5.04 3.23 -15.43
N THR A 446 -5.26 1.99 -14.97
CA THR A 446 -5.84 0.92 -15.80
C THR A 446 -7.20 1.32 -16.37
N GLN A 447 -8.11 1.85 -15.55
CA GLN A 447 -9.44 2.24 -16.00
C GLN A 447 -9.38 3.44 -16.96
N MET A 448 -8.49 4.40 -16.71
CA MET A 448 -8.28 5.54 -17.61
C MET A 448 -7.80 5.09 -18.99
N ILE A 449 -6.83 4.18 -19.05
CA ILE A 449 -6.32 3.62 -20.30
C ILE A 449 -7.45 2.91 -21.05
N LYS A 450 -8.26 2.09 -20.36
CA LYS A 450 -9.43 1.41 -20.95
C LYS A 450 -10.42 2.42 -21.54
N LEU A 451 -10.79 3.46 -20.78
CA LEU A 451 -11.71 4.50 -21.24
C LEU A 451 -11.18 5.28 -22.45
N ARG A 452 -9.91 5.65 -22.46
CA ARG A 452 -9.26 6.31 -23.59
C ARG A 452 -9.26 5.43 -24.83
N TYR A 453 -8.95 4.15 -24.67
CA TYR A 453 -8.98 3.18 -25.75
C TYR A 453 -10.39 3.02 -26.34
N GLU A 454 -11.41 2.85 -25.49
CA GLU A 454 -12.82 2.76 -25.91
C GLU A 454 -13.31 4.01 -26.66
N ARG A 455 -12.83 5.19 -26.26
CA ARG A 455 -13.15 6.47 -26.91
C ARG A 455 -12.33 6.75 -28.18
N GLY A 456 -11.35 5.89 -28.50
CA GLY A 456 -10.43 6.12 -29.61
C GLY A 456 -9.49 7.32 -29.40
N GLU A 457 -9.23 7.69 -28.16
CA GLU A 457 -8.32 8.77 -27.76
C GLU A 457 -6.85 8.32 -27.67
N THR A 458 -6.58 7.02 -27.78
CA THR A 458 -5.23 6.46 -27.99
C THR A 458 -4.91 6.51 -29.48
N GLY A 459 -3.68 6.82 -29.88
CA GLY A 459 -3.25 7.22 -31.23
C GLY A 459 -3.63 6.31 -32.42
N ASN A 460 -4.30 5.20 -32.17
CA ASN A 460 -4.86 4.31 -33.19
C ASN A 460 -6.29 3.91 -32.83
N LYS A 461 -7.14 3.74 -33.89
CA LYS A 461 -8.49 3.19 -33.68
C LYS A 461 -8.41 1.82 -33.02
N PRO A 462 -9.26 1.55 -32.00
CA PRO A 462 -9.30 0.26 -31.33
C PRO A 462 -9.45 -0.88 -32.34
N SER A 463 -8.42 -1.66 -32.56
CA SER A 463 -8.50 -2.88 -33.34
C SER A 463 -8.31 -4.07 -32.41
N THR A 464 -9.39 -4.79 -32.17
CA THR A 464 -9.37 -6.04 -31.38
C THR A 464 -8.80 -7.22 -32.17
N LYS A 465 -8.37 -7.02 -33.41
CA LYS A 465 -7.95 -8.10 -34.29
C LYS A 465 -6.43 -8.14 -34.42
N ILE A 466 -5.87 -9.29 -34.08
CA ILE A 466 -4.52 -9.69 -34.48
C ILE A 466 -4.61 -10.34 -35.84
N ASP A 467 -4.57 -9.51 -36.86
CA ASP A 467 -4.67 -9.91 -38.29
C ASP A 467 -3.35 -9.68 -39.04
N ARG A 468 -3.39 -9.74 -40.34
CA ARG A 468 -2.24 -9.45 -41.19
C ARG A 468 -1.67 -8.06 -40.94
N GLY A 469 -2.51 -7.04 -40.80
CA GLY A 469 -2.08 -5.65 -40.57
C GLY A 469 -1.39 -5.44 -39.23
N TYR A 470 -1.70 -6.25 -38.21
CA TYR A 470 -0.99 -6.24 -36.92
C TYR A 470 0.50 -6.61 -37.08
N PHE A 471 0.79 -7.65 -37.87
CA PHE A 471 2.17 -8.12 -38.08
C PHE A 471 2.93 -7.35 -39.16
N GLU A 472 2.24 -6.67 -40.09
CA GLU A 472 2.86 -5.82 -41.11
C GLU A 472 3.25 -4.42 -40.57
N ASN A 473 2.62 -3.98 -39.48
CA ASN A 473 2.97 -2.77 -38.77
C ASN A 473 2.94 -3.04 -37.26
N TYR A 474 3.81 -3.96 -36.84
CA TYR A 474 3.90 -4.39 -35.45
C TYR A 474 4.39 -3.23 -34.57
N ARG A 475 3.61 -2.91 -33.56
CA ARG A 475 3.93 -1.84 -32.59
C ARG A 475 4.19 -0.47 -33.26
N ASN A 476 3.56 -0.17 -34.39
CA ASN A 476 3.76 1.04 -35.21
C ASN A 476 5.19 1.24 -35.76
N LEU A 477 6.03 0.22 -35.74
CA LEU A 477 7.44 0.33 -36.13
C LEU A 477 7.74 -0.34 -37.49
N GLY A 478 6.83 -1.16 -38.04
CA GLY A 478 7.03 -1.88 -39.28
C GLY A 478 6.80 -3.39 -39.16
N PRO A 479 7.23 -4.17 -40.17
CA PRO A 479 7.01 -5.61 -40.18
C PRO A 479 7.60 -6.31 -38.98
N TYR A 480 6.84 -7.20 -38.34
CA TYR A 480 7.27 -7.95 -37.12
C TYR A 480 8.67 -8.54 -37.28
N ARG A 481 8.97 -9.16 -38.41
CA ARG A 481 10.26 -9.82 -38.66
C ARG A 481 11.47 -8.88 -38.62
N GLU A 482 11.26 -7.59 -38.82
CA GLU A 482 12.30 -6.56 -38.85
C GLU A 482 12.48 -5.88 -37.46
N VAL A 483 11.41 -5.85 -36.67
CA VAL A 483 11.37 -5.03 -35.46
C VAL A 483 11.25 -5.85 -34.17
N TRP A 484 11.07 -7.17 -34.24
CA TRP A 484 10.80 -8.00 -33.06
C TRP A 484 11.90 -7.91 -31.97
N GLN A 485 13.17 -7.77 -32.41
CA GLN A 485 14.32 -7.66 -31.49
C GLN A 485 14.28 -6.40 -30.61
N LYS A 486 13.54 -5.37 -31.03
CA LYS A 486 13.31 -4.19 -30.18
C LYS A 486 12.45 -4.48 -28.95
N PHE A 487 11.70 -5.57 -28.97
CA PHE A 487 10.76 -5.95 -27.90
C PHE A 487 11.16 -7.22 -27.14
N THR A 488 12.13 -7.98 -27.67
CA THR A 488 12.58 -9.21 -27.02
C THR A 488 14.01 -9.50 -27.44
N ASP A 489 14.94 -9.28 -26.53
CA ASP A 489 16.34 -9.66 -26.72
C ASP A 489 16.55 -11.11 -26.23
N PRO A 490 16.98 -12.05 -27.08
CA PRO A 490 17.21 -13.42 -26.68
C PRO A 490 18.34 -13.57 -25.63
N ASP A 491 19.37 -12.72 -25.68
CA ASP A 491 20.49 -12.76 -24.72
C ASP A 491 20.03 -12.28 -23.34
N TYR A 492 19.21 -11.24 -23.30
CA TYR A 492 18.59 -10.77 -22.05
C TYR A 492 17.68 -11.83 -21.43
N LEU A 493 16.78 -12.45 -22.23
CA LEU A 493 15.90 -13.51 -21.73
C LEU A 493 16.68 -14.71 -21.18
N MET A 494 17.76 -15.11 -21.87
CA MET A 494 18.62 -16.23 -21.41
C MET A 494 19.35 -15.88 -20.12
N GLU A 495 19.89 -14.67 -20.01
CA GLU A 495 20.60 -14.22 -18.82
C GLU A 495 19.65 -14.11 -17.62
N THR A 496 18.45 -13.61 -17.84
CA THR A 496 17.40 -13.56 -16.84
C THR A 496 17.05 -14.95 -16.30
N ILE A 497 16.78 -15.91 -17.18
CA ILE A 497 16.48 -17.30 -16.80
C ILE A 497 17.68 -17.92 -16.03
N ARG A 498 18.91 -17.60 -16.43
CA ARG A 498 20.14 -18.06 -15.75
C ARG A 498 20.24 -17.52 -14.34
N ILE A 499 19.99 -16.23 -14.14
CA ILE A 499 20.13 -15.58 -12.83
C ILE A 499 18.98 -15.99 -11.89
N VAL A 500 17.75 -15.94 -12.38
CA VAL A 500 16.57 -16.27 -11.58
C VAL A 500 16.57 -17.74 -11.16
N TRP A 501 16.86 -18.68 -12.04
CA TRP A 501 16.74 -20.12 -11.76
C TRP A 501 18.05 -20.90 -11.75
N GLY A 502 19.19 -20.26 -11.95
CA GLY A 502 20.48 -20.96 -12.03
C GLY A 502 20.56 -21.90 -13.24
N ALA A 503 19.78 -21.66 -14.28
CA ALA A 503 19.66 -22.55 -15.42
C ALA A 503 20.96 -22.69 -16.20
N LYS A 504 21.36 -23.93 -16.50
CA LYS A 504 22.53 -24.24 -17.34
C LYS A 504 22.10 -24.32 -18.81
N LYS A 505 23.00 -24.10 -19.76
CA LYS A 505 22.71 -24.25 -21.19
C LYS A 505 22.10 -25.61 -21.52
N GLY A 506 21.18 -25.64 -22.49
CA GLY A 506 20.49 -26.83 -22.95
C GLY A 506 19.12 -27.10 -22.32
N TYR A 507 18.62 -26.20 -21.47
CA TYR A 507 17.24 -26.27 -20.97
C TYR A 507 16.21 -26.15 -22.11
N ARG A 508 15.04 -26.69 -21.88
CA ARG A 508 13.91 -26.60 -22.83
C ARG A 508 13.02 -25.40 -22.50
N LEU A 509 12.86 -24.52 -23.49
CA LEU A 509 12.06 -23.29 -23.37
C LEU A 509 10.92 -23.31 -24.37
N LEU A 510 9.69 -23.07 -23.92
CA LEU A 510 8.54 -22.79 -24.77
C LEU A 510 8.33 -21.28 -24.90
N VAL A 511 8.22 -20.79 -26.12
CA VAL A 511 7.79 -19.42 -26.45
C VAL A 511 6.31 -19.45 -26.80
N ALA A 512 5.44 -18.98 -25.91
CA ALA A 512 4.00 -18.89 -26.14
C ALA A 512 3.68 -17.52 -26.76
N GLY A 513 3.14 -17.53 -28.01
CA GLY A 513 3.02 -16.34 -28.86
C GLY A 513 4.28 -16.12 -29.70
N SER A 514 4.79 -17.18 -30.32
CA SER A 514 6.09 -17.21 -31.02
C SER A 514 6.08 -16.58 -32.42
N ALA A 515 4.97 -16.06 -32.90
CA ALA A 515 4.80 -15.48 -34.23
C ALA A 515 5.38 -16.39 -35.35
N SER A 516 6.27 -15.87 -36.20
CA SER A 516 6.95 -16.66 -37.25
C SER A 516 8.20 -17.40 -36.75
N GLY A 517 8.48 -17.40 -35.42
CA GLY A 517 9.53 -18.20 -34.80
C GLY A 517 10.91 -17.58 -34.79
N GLU A 518 11.03 -16.28 -34.96
CA GLU A 518 12.31 -15.56 -34.96
C GLU A 518 13.06 -15.75 -33.62
N LEU A 519 12.37 -15.51 -32.50
CA LEU A 519 12.94 -15.72 -31.17
C LEU A 519 13.32 -17.20 -30.94
N VAL A 520 12.47 -18.12 -31.39
CA VAL A 520 12.77 -19.57 -31.31
C VAL A 520 14.08 -19.89 -32.06
N GLY A 521 14.25 -19.33 -33.28
CA GLY A 521 15.47 -19.49 -34.06
C GLY A 521 16.69 -18.94 -33.35
N ALA A 522 16.63 -17.69 -32.89
CA ALA A 522 17.70 -17.01 -32.21
C ALA A 522 18.17 -17.72 -30.91
N LEU A 523 17.22 -18.25 -30.13
CA LEU A 523 17.50 -19.04 -28.92
C LEU A 523 18.16 -20.39 -29.26
N ARG A 524 17.70 -21.06 -30.34
CA ARG A 524 18.31 -22.31 -30.79
C ARG A 524 19.76 -22.12 -31.29
N GLU A 525 20.05 -21.04 -32.00
CA GLU A 525 21.41 -20.65 -32.40
C GLU A 525 22.36 -20.47 -31.21
N ARG A 526 21.81 -20.10 -30.05
CA ARG A 526 22.55 -19.95 -28.77
C ARG A 526 22.61 -21.23 -27.92
N GLY A 527 22.06 -22.35 -28.44
CA GLY A 527 22.15 -23.67 -27.82
C GLY A 527 21.03 -23.99 -26.84
N ILE A 528 19.90 -23.25 -26.87
CA ILE A 528 18.70 -23.53 -26.11
C ILE A 528 17.76 -24.46 -26.90
N ASP A 529 17.17 -25.48 -26.27
CA ASP A 529 16.14 -26.32 -26.93
C ASP A 529 14.78 -25.57 -26.93
N ALA A 530 14.73 -24.48 -27.70
CA ALA A 530 13.57 -23.61 -27.79
C ALA A 530 12.52 -24.15 -28.76
N TRP A 531 11.26 -24.04 -28.34
CA TRP A 531 10.05 -24.39 -29.09
C TRP A 531 9.09 -23.22 -29.08
N GLY A 532 8.26 -23.09 -30.11
CA GLY A 532 7.23 -22.05 -30.23
C GLY A 532 5.84 -22.63 -30.40
N VAL A 533 4.87 -21.84 -29.96
CA VAL A 533 3.45 -22.05 -30.27
C VAL A 533 2.84 -20.72 -30.70
N GLU A 534 2.16 -20.73 -31.86
CA GLU A 534 1.48 -19.56 -32.44
C GLU A 534 0.09 -19.96 -32.94
N ASN A 535 -0.94 -19.18 -32.56
CA ASN A 535 -2.32 -19.46 -32.96
C ASN A 535 -2.75 -18.75 -34.24
N ASN A 536 -2.06 -17.69 -34.63
CA ASN A 536 -2.36 -16.93 -35.84
C ASN A 536 -1.76 -17.59 -37.08
N ARG A 537 -2.62 -18.13 -37.91
CA ARG A 537 -2.21 -18.86 -39.14
C ARG A 537 -1.40 -18.02 -40.11
N TYR A 538 -1.69 -16.71 -40.22
CA TYR A 538 -0.99 -15.82 -41.14
C TYR A 538 0.50 -15.70 -40.80
N ILE A 539 0.83 -15.36 -39.55
CA ILE A 539 2.23 -15.18 -39.14
C ILE A 539 2.95 -16.52 -38.98
N HIS A 540 2.28 -17.54 -38.42
CA HIS A 540 2.84 -18.89 -38.35
C HIS A 540 3.21 -19.44 -39.73
N GLY A 541 2.38 -19.20 -40.78
CA GLY A 541 2.67 -19.61 -42.14
C GLY A 541 3.97 -19.03 -42.71
N ARG A 542 4.50 -17.98 -42.12
CA ARG A 542 5.79 -17.35 -42.44
C ARG A 542 6.99 -17.94 -41.73
N THR A 543 6.78 -18.94 -40.90
CA THR A 543 7.88 -19.64 -40.20
C THR A 543 8.89 -20.19 -41.21
N PRO A 544 10.19 -19.85 -41.09
CA PRO A 544 11.24 -20.39 -41.92
C PRO A 544 11.23 -21.93 -41.98
N LYS A 545 11.49 -22.50 -43.14
CA LYS A 545 11.39 -23.95 -43.36
C LYS A 545 12.19 -24.77 -42.31
N ALA A 546 13.38 -24.27 -41.90
CA ALA A 546 14.24 -24.90 -40.93
C ALA A 546 13.62 -24.92 -39.50
N LEU A 547 12.75 -23.98 -39.18
CA LEU A 547 12.14 -23.82 -37.86
C LEU A 547 10.73 -24.46 -37.77
N ARG A 548 10.13 -24.89 -38.86
CA ARG A 548 8.72 -25.40 -38.86
C ARG A 548 8.49 -26.57 -37.89
N LYS A 549 9.49 -27.40 -37.66
CA LYS A 549 9.37 -28.51 -36.69
C LYS A 549 9.31 -28.02 -35.24
N TYR A 550 9.89 -26.88 -34.95
CA TYR A 550 10.02 -26.29 -33.61
C TYR A 550 8.95 -25.23 -33.31
N ASN A 551 8.34 -24.63 -34.35
CA ASN A 551 7.27 -23.63 -34.22
C ASN A 551 5.93 -24.27 -34.59
N LYS A 552 5.08 -24.56 -33.59
CA LYS A 552 3.81 -25.29 -33.80
C LYS A 552 2.63 -24.32 -33.97
N LEU A 553 1.73 -24.64 -34.88
CA LEU A 553 0.43 -24.00 -34.93
C LEU A 553 -0.42 -24.53 -33.77
N GLY A 554 -0.87 -23.68 -32.88
CA GLY A 554 -1.64 -24.06 -31.70
C GLY A 554 -1.99 -22.85 -30.82
N SER A 555 -2.78 -23.08 -29.78
CA SER A 555 -3.19 -22.06 -28.84
C SER A 555 -2.57 -22.29 -27.46
N VAL A 556 -2.20 -21.23 -26.75
CA VAL A 556 -1.78 -21.32 -25.34
C VAL A 556 -2.88 -21.91 -24.46
N THR A 557 -4.16 -21.80 -24.85
CA THR A 557 -5.29 -22.43 -24.14
C THR A 557 -5.43 -23.94 -24.34
N LYS A 558 -4.62 -24.54 -25.23
CA LYS A 558 -4.52 -25.97 -25.48
C LYS A 558 -3.18 -26.25 -26.15
N LEU A 559 -2.14 -26.37 -25.34
CA LEU A 559 -0.76 -26.56 -25.80
C LEU A 559 -0.56 -27.98 -26.34
N PRO A 560 0.02 -28.15 -27.55
CA PRO A 560 0.22 -29.46 -28.17
C PRO A 560 1.46 -30.20 -27.63
N PHE A 561 1.67 -30.15 -26.31
CA PHE A 561 2.79 -30.75 -25.62
C PHE A 561 2.33 -31.57 -24.44
N LYS A 562 3.17 -32.53 -24.00
CA LYS A 562 2.91 -33.32 -22.79
C LYS A 562 3.09 -32.48 -21.53
N ALA A 563 2.56 -32.94 -20.41
CA ALA A 563 2.82 -32.34 -19.09
C ALA A 563 4.32 -32.35 -18.80
N ASN A 564 4.80 -31.33 -18.13
CA ASN A 564 6.21 -31.15 -17.75
C ASN A 564 7.20 -31.32 -18.93
N ALA A 565 6.82 -30.83 -20.12
CA ALA A 565 7.62 -30.93 -21.32
C ALA A 565 8.74 -29.90 -21.41
N PHE A 566 8.63 -28.79 -20.68
CA PHE A 566 9.55 -27.66 -20.73
C PHE A 566 10.06 -27.33 -19.32
N ASP A 567 11.30 -26.91 -19.25
CA ASP A 567 11.86 -26.42 -18.00
C ASP A 567 11.27 -25.03 -17.70
N PHE A 568 11.15 -24.19 -18.73
CA PHE A 568 10.61 -22.84 -18.63
C PHE A 568 9.62 -22.52 -19.77
N VAL A 569 8.74 -21.55 -19.53
CA VAL A 569 7.86 -20.94 -20.55
C VAL A 569 8.13 -19.45 -20.58
N PHE A 570 8.29 -18.85 -21.75
CA PHE A 570 8.23 -17.41 -21.97
C PHE A 570 6.90 -17.07 -22.62
N GLU A 571 6.12 -16.20 -21.97
CA GLU A 571 4.74 -15.94 -22.33
C GLU A 571 4.55 -14.47 -22.69
N THR A 572 3.95 -14.19 -23.86
CA THR A 572 3.67 -12.83 -24.39
C THR A 572 2.28 -12.71 -25.03
N SER A 573 1.38 -13.68 -24.82
CA SER A 573 0.12 -13.79 -25.56
C SER A 573 -1.14 -13.81 -24.69
N LEU A 574 -1.01 -13.94 -23.37
CA LEU A 574 -2.16 -14.03 -22.47
C LEU A 574 -3.02 -12.76 -22.49
N CYS A 575 -2.44 -11.59 -22.62
CA CYS A 575 -3.17 -10.32 -22.71
C CYS A 575 -4.11 -10.26 -23.91
N HIS A 576 -3.90 -11.07 -24.95
CA HIS A 576 -4.76 -11.15 -26.13
C HIS A 576 -5.97 -12.10 -25.98
N LEU A 577 -6.12 -12.73 -24.82
CA LEU A 577 -7.18 -13.67 -24.51
C LEU A 577 -8.30 -13.00 -23.69
N SER A 578 -9.54 -13.51 -23.84
CA SER A 578 -10.62 -13.14 -22.90
C SER A 578 -10.39 -13.77 -21.53
N ASP A 579 -11.01 -13.24 -20.47
CA ASP A 579 -10.82 -13.72 -19.09
C ASP A 579 -11.00 -15.24 -18.93
N LYS A 580 -12.05 -15.80 -19.54
CA LYS A 580 -12.27 -17.26 -19.55
C LYS A 580 -11.17 -18.05 -20.25
N GLN A 581 -10.54 -17.47 -21.27
CA GLN A 581 -9.46 -18.10 -22.03
C GLN A 581 -8.12 -17.95 -21.31
N VAL A 582 -7.90 -16.83 -20.62
CA VAL A 582 -6.69 -16.61 -19.82
C VAL A 582 -6.52 -17.71 -18.77
N LEU A 583 -7.55 -18.01 -17.97
CA LEU A 583 -7.52 -19.10 -16.99
C LEU A 583 -7.13 -20.46 -17.62
N LYS A 584 -7.65 -20.75 -18.82
CA LYS A 584 -7.25 -21.98 -19.55
C LYS A 584 -5.78 -21.91 -19.96
N GLY A 585 -5.32 -20.76 -20.41
CA GLY A 585 -3.93 -20.54 -20.81
C GLY A 585 -2.97 -20.72 -19.66
N VAL A 586 -3.26 -20.13 -18.50
CA VAL A 586 -2.44 -20.27 -17.29
C VAL A 586 -2.35 -21.72 -16.82
N ARG A 587 -3.48 -22.45 -16.78
CA ARG A 587 -3.49 -23.87 -16.44
C ARG A 587 -2.71 -24.73 -17.44
N GLU A 588 -2.75 -24.42 -18.72
CA GLU A 588 -1.96 -25.12 -19.74
C GLU A 588 -0.46 -24.82 -19.62
N ILE A 589 -0.08 -23.58 -19.27
CA ILE A 589 1.31 -23.23 -18.94
C ILE A 589 1.78 -24.03 -17.73
N ASN A 590 1.00 -24.05 -16.64
CA ASN A 590 1.30 -24.86 -15.45
C ASN A 590 1.45 -26.35 -15.79
N ARG A 591 0.56 -26.89 -16.60
CA ARG A 591 0.64 -28.29 -17.02
C ARG A 591 1.92 -28.65 -17.78
N VAL A 592 2.41 -27.77 -18.64
CA VAL A 592 3.57 -28.10 -19.51
C VAL A 592 4.91 -27.68 -18.94
N VAL A 593 4.96 -26.79 -17.98
CA VAL A 593 6.19 -26.30 -17.34
C VAL A 593 6.59 -27.16 -16.16
N LYS A 594 7.89 -27.27 -15.91
CA LYS A 594 8.46 -27.97 -14.72
C LYS A 594 8.82 -26.99 -13.61
N THR A 595 9.52 -25.90 -13.94
CA THR A 595 10.15 -25.02 -12.96
C THR A 595 9.38 -23.71 -12.82
N GLY A 596 9.18 -22.98 -13.90
CA GLY A 596 8.50 -21.69 -13.82
C GLY A 596 8.35 -21.01 -15.18
N PHE A 597 7.74 -19.83 -15.19
CA PHE A 597 7.55 -19.08 -16.42
C PHE A 597 7.92 -17.60 -16.28
N VAL A 598 8.29 -17.02 -17.42
CA VAL A 598 8.55 -15.60 -17.58
C VAL A 598 7.32 -14.94 -18.20
N PHE A 599 6.71 -14.01 -17.50
CA PHE A 599 5.58 -13.23 -17.97
C PHE A 599 6.06 -11.96 -18.69
N GLY A 600 5.70 -11.82 -19.97
CA GLY A 600 6.05 -10.68 -20.81
C GLY A 600 4.85 -10.08 -21.55
N SER A 601 3.62 -10.34 -21.09
CA SER A 601 2.42 -9.71 -21.64
C SER A 601 2.27 -8.25 -21.18
N VAL A 602 1.51 -7.46 -21.93
CA VAL A 602 1.26 -6.04 -21.63
C VAL A 602 0.44 -5.89 -20.36
N THR A 603 0.91 -5.06 -19.45
CA THR A 603 0.18 -4.64 -18.25
C THR A 603 -0.20 -3.16 -18.32
N SER A 604 -1.09 -2.73 -17.46
CA SER A 604 -1.51 -1.33 -17.39
C SER A 604 -0.58 -0.44 -16.55
N ASP A 605 0.40 -1.04 -15.89
CA ASP A 605 1.43 -0.31 -15.12
C ASP A 605 2.47 0.34 -16.03
N MET A 606 2.46 -0.04 -17.31
CA MET A 606 3.30 0.60 -18.32
C MET A 606 2.98 2.08 -18.48
N ALA A 607 4.00 2.91 -18.64
CA ALA A 607 3.82 4.34 -18.85
C ALA A 607 2.87 4.62 -20.03
N PRO A 608 1.84 5.45 -19.84
CA PRO A 608 0.83 5.71 -20.88
C PRO A 608 1.42 6.22 -22.20
N GLY A 609 2.51 6.99 -22.14
CA GLY A 609 3.23 7.47 -23.34
C GLY A 609 3.80 6.32 -24.18
N LEU A 610 4.32 5.26 -23.55
CA LEU A 610 4.82 4.07 -24.25
C LEU A 610 3.67 3.26 -24.83
N ILE A 611 2.56 3.15 -24.11
CA ILE A 611 1.35 2.45 -24.58
C ILE A 611 0.86 3.09 -25.90
N ASP A 612 0.78 4.41 -25.96
CA ASP A 612 0.34 5.15 -27.14
C ASP A 612 1.38 5.10 -28.26
N GLN A 613 2.65 5.32 -27.95
CA GLN A 613 3.74 5.35 -28.94
C GLN A 613 3.88 4.03 -29.71
N TYR A 614 3.81 2.91 -28.99
CA TYR A 614 4.05 1.59 -29.59
C TYR A 614 2.76 0.80 -29.86
N ASP A 615 1.58 1.43 -29.82
CA ASP A 615 0.28 0.75 -30.02
C ASP A 615 0.17 -0.56 -29.22
N LEU A 616 0.58 -0.52 -27.94
CA LEU A 616 0.68 -1.72 -27.10
C LEU A 616 -0.68 -2.38 -26.83
N LEU A 617 -1.77 -1.63 -26.91
CA LEU A 617 -3.12 -2.15 -26.64
C LEU A 617 -3.77 -2.82 -27.84
N ARG A 618 -3.15 -2.80 -29.03
CA ARG A 618 -3.72 -3.45 -30.20
C ARG A 618 -3.86 -4.95 -30.00
N GLY A 619 -5.08 -5.44 -30.09
CA GLY A 619 -5.41 -6.83 -29.87
C GLY A 619 -5.48 -7.27 -28.42
N VAL A 620 -5.19 -6.40 -27.46
CA VAL A 620 -5.32 -6.69 -26.03
C VAL A 620 -6.80 -6.81 -25.65
N LYS A 621 -7.16 -7.88 -24.98
CA LYS A 621 -8.52 -8.16 -24.47
C LYS A 621 -8.58 -8.17 -22.96
N LYS A 622 -7.48 -8.57 -22.30
CA LYS A 622 -7.30 -8.47 -20.85
C LYS A 622 -6.15 -7.50 -20.58
N LEU A 623 -6.51 -6.33 -20.11
CA LEU A 623 -5.59 -5.37 -19.56
C LEU A 623 -5.76 -5.40 -18.04
N GLY A 624 -4.69 -5.61 -17.32
CA GLY A 624 -4.67 -5.63 -15.85
C GLY A 624 -3.37 -5.07 -15.34
N THR A 625 -3.34 -4.69 -14.06
CA THR A 625 -2.11 -4.37 -13.34
C THR A 625 -1.24 -5.61 -13.19
N TRP A 626 0.03 -5.42 -12.87
CA TRP A 626 0.93 -6.51 -12.51
C TRP A 626 0.34 -7.35 -11.36
N TRP A 627 -0.24 -6.72 -10.34
CA TRP A 627 -0.89 -7.39 -9.23
C TRP A 627 -2.08 -8.26 -9.65
N GLU A 628 -2.98 -7.73 -10.50
CA GLU A 628 -4.12 -8.51 -11.01
C GLU A 628 -3.67 -9.76 -11.80
N TRP A 629 -2.53 -9.68 -12.47
CA TRP A 629 -1.94 -10.83 -13.16
C TRP A 629 -1.30 -11.81 -12.17
N SER A 630 -0.55 -11.30 -11.19
CA SER A 630 0.11 -12.12 -10.16
C SER A 630 -0.88 -12.92 -9.34
N GLU A 631 -1.96 -12.31 -8.86
CA GLU A 631 -3.04 -13.01 -8.15
C GLU A 631 -3.67 -14.13 -8.99
N LEU A 632 -3.86 -13.87 -10.29
CA LEU A 632 -4.35 -14.90 -11.20
C LEU A 632 -3.40 -16.09 -11.27
N PHE A 633 -2.09 -15.83 -11.24
CA PHE A 633 -1.08 -16.89 -11.27
C PHE A 633 -1.01 -17.65 -9.95
N PHE A 634 -1.02 -16.95 -8.81
CA PHE A 634 -1.07 -17.56 -7.47
C PHE A 634 -2.27 -18.53 -7.32
N GLY A 635 -3.45 -18.08 -7.71
CA GLY A 635 -4.65 -18.92 -7.68
C GLY A 635 -4.66 -20.11 -8.69
N ASN A 636 -3.58 -20.29 -9.48
CA ASN A 636 -3.49 -21.36 -10.50
C ASN A 636 -2.15 -22.11 -10.46
N GLY A 637 -1.55 -22.26 -9.28
CA GLY A 637 -0.39 -23.11 -9.03
C GLY A 637 0.95 -22.51 -9.43
N PHE A 638 1.08 -21.18 -9.30
CA PHE A 638 2.32 -20.47 -9.40
C PHE A 638 2.52 -19.57 -8.18
N ASP A 639 3.76 -19.28 -7.87
CA ASP A 639 4.15 -18.29 -6.87
C ASP A 639 5.18 -17.33 -7.46
N LEU A 640 5.32 -16.15 -6.88
CA LEU A 640 6.43 -15.27 -7.23
C LEU A 640 7.74 -16.01 -6.97
N ALA A 641 8.68 -15.89 -7.89
CA ALA A 641 10.06 -16.28 -7.67
C ALA A 641 10.72 -15.31 -6.68
N ALA A 642 10.11 -15.11 -5.51
CA ALA A 642 10.28 -14.01 -4.57
C ALA A 642 11.68 -13.88 -3.96
N HIS A 643 12.39 -14.98 -3.77
CA HIS A 643 13.80 -14.93 -3.35
C HIS A 643 14.73 -14.43 -4.46
N ARG A 644 14.18 -13.85 -5.53
CA ARG A 644 14.85 -13.55 -6.78
C ARG A 644 14.46 -12.19 -7.36
N GLU A 645 13.56 -11.43 -6.71
CA GLU A 645 13.30 -10.02 -7.05
C GLU A 645 14.56 -9.17 -6.90
N ASP A 646 15.34 -9.38 -5.83
CA ASP A 646 16.68 -8.79 -5.64
C ASP A 646 17.64 -9.08 -6.79
N ARG A 647 17.41 -10.16 -7.55
CA ARG A 647 18.22 -10.54 -8.70
C ARG A 647 17.78 -9.93 -10.02
N THR A 648 16.61 -9.34 -10.12
CA THR A 648 16.22 -8.58 -11.32
C THR A 648 17.09 -7.35 -11.50
N ASP A 649 17.49 -6.69 -10.41
CA ASP A 649 18.45 -5.60 -10.45
C ASP A 649 19.84 -6.09 -10.80
N GLU A 650 20.28 -7.28 -10.33
CA GLU A 650 21.52 -7.93 -10.77
C GLU A 650 21.49 -8.24 -12.27
N VAL A 651 20.37 -8.71 -12.82
CA VAL A 651 20.21 -8.96 -14.27
C VAL A 651 20.30 -7.65 -15.03
N TRP A 652 19.61 -6.63 -14.57
CA TRP A 652 19.60 -5.31 -15.17
C TRP A 652 21.01 -4.72 -15.21
N ASP A 653 21.70 -4.71 -14.08
CA ASP A 653 23.07 -4.22 -13.95
C ASP A 653 24.07 -5.01 -14.80
N ALA A 654 23.96 -6.34 -14.80
CA ALA A 654 24.85 -7.20 -15.59
C ALA A 654 24.64 -7.02 -17.09
N THR A 655 23.39 -6.85 -17.54
CA THR A 655 23.07 -6.65 -18.96
C THR A 655 23.41 -5.25 -19.43
N LEU A 656 23.20 -4.21 -18.62
CA LEU A 656 23.64 -2.84 -18.90
C LEU A 656 25.17 -2.75 -19.00
N LYS A 657 25.91 -3.37 -18.07
CA LYS A 657 27.37 -3.43 -18.09
C LYS A 657 27.91 -4.17 -19.30
N ALA A 658 27.17 -5.15 -19.83
CA ALA A 658 27.52 -5.89 -21.04
C ALA A 658 27.12 -5.16 -22.34
N GLY A 659 26.53 -3.96 -22.27
CA GLY A 659 25.96 -3.25 -23.42
C GLY A 659 24.75 -3.98 -24.05
N LYS A 660 24.12 -4.87 -23.29
CA LYS A 660 22.97 -5.68 -23.70
C LYS A 660 21.81 -5.32 -22.81
N GLY A 661 20.91 -4.53 -23.30
CA GLY A 661 19.66 -4.21 -22.63
C GLY A 661 18.48 -4.95 -23.24
N PRO A 662 17.29 -4.89 -22.61
CA PRO A 662 16.06 -5.48 -23.16
C PRO A 662 15.58 -4.81 -24.44
N GLY A 663 16.37 -3.96 -25.06
CA GLY A 663 16.06 -3.11 -26.21
C GLY A 663 15.86 -1.65 -25.79
N ASP A 664 15.97 -0.73 -26.76
CA ASP A 664 15.90 0.72 -26.53
C ASP A 664 14.63 1.19 -25.77
N TRP A 665 13.55 0.42 -25.87
CA TRP A 665 12.27 0.77 -25.26
C TRP A 665 12.13 0.35 -23.78
N TYR A 666 12.97 -0.58 -23.31
CA TYR A 666 13.03 -0.94 -21.90
C TYR A 666 13.94 0.00 -21.08
N ALA A 667 14.82 0.75 -21.75
CA ALA A 667 15.76 1.64 -21.10
C ALA A 667 15.11 2.80 -20.33
N ASP A 668 13.88 3.18 -20.72
CA ASP A 668 13.14 4.30 -20.11
C ASP A 668 12.02 3.85 -19.14
N ALA A 669 11.86 2.55 -18.87
CA ALA A 669 10.71 2.08 -18.13
C ALA A 669 11.05 0.99 -17.10
N ASP A 670 11.16 1.39 -15.84
CA ASP A 670 11.17 0.46 -14.69
C ASP A 670 9.96 -0.50 -14.71
N SER A 671 8.88 -0.13 -15.38
CA SER A 671 7.61 -0.84 -15.47
C SER A 671 7.52 -1.91 -16.57
N LEU A 672 8.57 -2.15 -17.35
CA LEU A 672 8.53 -3.10 -18.49
C LEU A 672 9.39 -4.35 -18.27
N ARG A 673 9.78 -4.60 -17.04
CA ARG A 673 10.55 -5.77 -16.64
C ARG A 673 9.72 -7.04 -16.79
N TYR A 674 10.36 -8.13 -17.20
CA TYR A 674 9.74 -9.45 -17.12
C TYR A 674 9.46 -9.83 -15.68
N SER A 675 8.33 -10.48 -15.44
CA SER A 675 7.99 -11.04 -14.14
C SER A 675 8.21 -12.55 -14.15
N PHE A 676 8.60 -13.11 -13.00
CA PHE A 676 9.05 -14.48 -12.87
C PHE A 676 8.19 -15.22 -11.87
N PHE A 677 7.70 -16.39 -12.27
CA PHE A 677 6.82 -17.19 -11.45
C PHE A 677 7.31 -18.63 -11.37
N ASP A 678 7.53 -19.11 -10.17
CA ASP A 678 7.84 -20.52 -9.87
C ASP A 678 6.58 -21.35 -9.95
N LYS A 679 6.67 -22.55 -10.47
CA LYS A 679 5.60 -23.54 -10.36
C LYS A 679 5.58 -24.09 -8.94
N VAL A 680 4.42 -24.02 -8.29
CA VAL A 680 4.19 -24.66 -7.00
C VAL A 680 3.84 -26.13 -7.26
N GLU A 681 4.55 -27.04 -6.62
CA GLU A 681 4.18 -28.46 -6.61
C GLU A 681 2.98 -28.62 -5.65
N ASP A 682 1.92 -29.27 -6.11
CA ASP A 682 0.83 -29.68 -5.22
C ASP A 682 1.42 -30.73 -4.24
N ASP A 683 1.48 -30.37 -2.93
CA ASP A 683 1.83 -31.30 -1.85
C ASP A 683 0.82 -32.45 -1.72
#